data_95a10cd03dcafd2770a1ebdccbc8cb1a
#
_entry.id   95a10cd03dcafd2770a1ebdccbc8cb1a
#
_cell.length_a   1.000
_cell.length_b   1.000
_cell.length_c   1.000
_cell.angle_alpha   90.00
_cell.angle_beta   90.00
_cell.angle_gamma   90.00
#
_symmetry.space_group_name_H-M   'P 1'
#
loop_
_entity.id
_entity.type
_entity.pdbx_description
1 polymer ?
#
loop_
_entity_poly.entity_id
_entity_poly.type
_entity_poly.pdbx_seq_one_letter_code
_entity_poly.pdbx_strand_id
1 'polypeptide(L)'
;DQVQRGHHYAIVDEVDCILIDEARTPLIISGPAEESTDKYHRIDRLVPRLKGREVLKDEKEEGESTDYVWNPKDQTVALTEKGVKRAQELLREGGLLGKDKKLFGKDKNLPEDGMDVDTHNLVTHINQAIRAHRLFEKDRDYLVKDREIVIIDEFTGRLMPGRRWSDGLHQAVEAKEGVMIRNENQTLATITLQNYFRMYDKLAGMTGTAATEADEFLKIYNLEVVSIPTHRPTIRENVPDRIYQTEKAKFEAVIKEVEKLHQEGTPVLVGTRSVEKSEALSRSLREKGVPHTVLNAKYHEKEAQIVAQAGEKRAVTIATNMAGRGTDIKLGEGVEDLGGLFVIGTERHESRRIDNQLRGRSGRQGAPGTSQLHVSLEDELMRLFGSERIARIMQRLKIPEDQPIEHPWVTKALERAQEQVERRNFDIRKHLLEYDDVMNKQREVIYGEREKVLRGENLKEDILGMMEDVINALLSEYADEKIRPEDWDRKNLLAKVKYHFSTEIPYSSLKEVYDRKELQQIILEAAKKSYEEKDKRLGNELMRGLERMAFLHTMDSGWKDHLYTMDILKEGIGLRGYGQRDPLIEYKREAYSMFEELVQRIRQGVVEFIFKVEISREPVFQRVLVGSPETPEPVLIASDREAGEVHSPQPRSPYQRRTKKVGRNEPCPCGSGKKYKYCHGG
;
A
#
# COMPACT_ATOMS: atom_id res chain seq x y z
N ASP A 1 -18.56 4.42 14.78
CA ASP A 1 -17.14 4.09 14.56
C ASP A 1 -16.36 5.14 13.78
N GLN A 2 -16.93 6.33 13.55
CA GLN A 2 -16.19 7.46 13.00
C GLN A 2 -15.27 8.04 14.07
N VAL A 3 -13.96 8.05 13.82
CA VAL A 3 -12.94 8.54 14.76
C VAL A 3 -12.34 9.88 14.32
N GLN A 4 -12.51 10.26 13.06
CA GLN A 4 -12.03 11.54 12.52
C GLN A 4 -13.15 12.58 12.44
N ARG A 5 -12.76 13.84 12.64
CA ARG A 5 -13.63 15.01 12.41
C ARG A 5 -13.72 15.31 10.91
N GLY A 6 -14.54 16.30 10.52
CA GLY A 6 -14.57 16.77 9.13
C GLY A 6 -13.23 17.35 8.68
N HIS A 7 -12.98 17.32 7.37
CA HIS A 7 -11.72 17.70 6.73
C HIS A 7 -11.75 19.18 6.34
N HIS A 8 -11.72 20.08 7.34
CA HIS A 8 -11.86 21.50 7.06
C HIS A 8 -10.54 22.16 6.64
N TYR A 9 -9.44 21.98 7.39
CA TYR A 9 -8.15 22.59 7.10
C TYR A 9 -7.00 21.71 7.55
N ALA A 10 -6.00 21.54 6.68
CA ALA A 10 -4.73 20.89 7.01
C ALA A 10 -3.53 21.75 6.60
N ILE A 11 -2.52 21.77 7.46
CA ILE A 11 -1.18 22.29 7.15
C ILE A 11 -0.21 21.12 7.27
N VAL A 12 0.45 20.78 6.16
CA VAL A 12 1.34 19.62 6.07
C VAL A 12 2.78 20.11 6.14
N ASP A 13 3.50 19.72 7.19
CA ASP A 13 4.94 19.96 7.28
C ASP A 13 5.70 18.91 6.47
N GLU A 14 6.84 19.29 5.89
CA GLU A 14 7.59 18.45 4.95
C GLU A 14 6.67 17.89 3.84
N VAL A 15 5.85 18.77 3.27
CA VAL A 15 4.75 18.46 2.34
C VAL A 15 5.21 17.66 1.11
N ASP A 16 6.42 17.83 0.66
CA ASP A 16 7.00 17.11 -0.46
C ASP A 16 7.25 15.62 -0.14
N CYS A 17 7.55 15.28 1.11
CA CYS A 17 7.63 13.87 1.52
C CYS A 17 6.27 13.19 1.44
N ILE A 18 5.26 13.82 2.03
CA ILE A 18 3.94 13.20 2.17
C ILE A 18 3.19 13.19 0.84
N LEU A 19 3.15 14.35 0.15
CA LEU A 19 2.33 14.50 -1.05
C LEU A 19 3.02 14.06 -2.36
N ILE A 20 4.34 13.85 -2.35
CA ILE A 20 5.09 13.40 -3.51
C ILE A 20 5.71 12.01 -3.27
N ASP A 21 6.61 11.86 -2.27
CA ASP A 21 7.35 10.60 -2.09
C ASP A 21 6.46 9.46 -1.63
N GLU A 22 5.72 9.65 -0.54
CA GLU A 22 4.82 8.64 0.01
C GLU A 22 3.57 8.44 -0.84
N ALA A 23 3.23 9.40 -1.71
CA ALA A 23 2.03 9.36 -2.55
C ALA A 23 2.12 8.37 -3.74
N ARG A 24 3.10 7.48 -3.74
CA ARG A 24 3.21 6.34 -4.68
C ARG A 24 2.41 5.13 -4.24
N THR A 25 2.07 5.04 -2.96
CA THR A 25 1.32 3.92 -2.39
C THR A 25 0.05 4.43 -1.72
N PRO A 26 -1.08 3.73 -1.86
CA PRO A 26 -2.30 4.10 -1.16
C PRO A 26 -2.20 3.79 0.33
N LEU A 27 -3.03 4.45 1.12
CA LEU A 27 -3.34 4.06 2.49
C LEU A 27 -4.30 2.88 2.44
N ILE A 28 -3.98 1.79 3.14
CA ILE A 28 -4.78 0.56 3.13
C ILE A 28 -5.06 0.15 4.57
N ILE A 29 -6.32 -0.16 4.85
CA ILE A 29 -6.73 -0.89 6.05
C ILE A 29 -7.03 -2.31 5.62
N SER A 30 -6.33 -3.28 6.20
CA SER A 30 -6.50 -4.69 5.88
C SER A 30 -6.88 -5.50 7.11
N GLY A 31 -7.58 -6.60 6.89
CA GLY A 31 -7.93 -7.60 7.89
C GLY A 31 -7.54 -9.00 7.44
N PRO A 32 -7.48 -9.98 8.36
CA PRO A 32 -7.12 -11.35 8.01
C PRO A 32 -8.15 -11.96 7.05
N ALA A 33 -7.67 -12.54 5.96
CA ALA A 33 -8.47 -13.39 5.09
C ALA A 33 -8.44 -14.85 5.59
N GLU A 34 -9.45 -15.63 5.26
CA GLU A 34 -9.58 -17.03 5.71
C GLU A 34 -8.78 -18.03 4.88
N GLU A 35 -7.95 -17.59 3.92
CA GLU A 35 -7.25 -18.47 3.00
C GLU A 35 -5.99 -19.14 3.57
N SER A 36 -5.74 -20.40 3.13
CA SER A 36 -4.58 -21.20 3.52
C SER A 36 -3.25 -20.65 2.98
N THR A 37 -2.25 -20.51 3.86
CA THR A 37 -0.89 -20.03 3.53
C THR A 37 -0.02 -21.09 2.83
N ASP A 38 -0.43 -22.37 2.80
CA ASP A 38 0.35 -23.49 2.23
C ASP A 38 0.64 -23.31 0.71
N LYS A 39 -0.25 -22.61 -0.01
CA LYS A 39 -0.08 -22.32 -1.44
C LYS A 39 1.22 -21.54 -1.74
N TYR A 40 1.61 -20.58 -0.89
CA TYR A 40 2.81 -19.76 -1.09
C TYR A 40 4.10 -20.59 -0.99
N HIS A 41 4.21 -21.47 0.00
CA HIS A 41 5.36 -22.37 0.12
C HIS A 41 5.49 -23.33 -1.08
N ARG A 42 4.36 -23.80 -1.63
CA ARG A 42 4.39 -24.66 -2.80
C ARG A 42 4.82 -23.89 -4.04
N ILE A 43 4.32 -22.68 -4.25
CA ILE A 43 4.66 -21.83 -5.39
C ILE A 43 6.13 -21.37 -5.30
N ASP A 44 6.60 -20.97 -4.13
CA ASP A 44 8.00 -20.58 -3.92
C ASP A 44 8.98 -21.65 -4.41
N ARG A 45 8.71 -22.94 -4.10
CA ARG A 45 9.53 -24.06 -4.58
C ARG A 45 9.53 -24.25 -6.10
N LEU A 46 8.58 -23.66 -6.83
CA LEU A 46 8.52 -23.75 -8.27
C LEU A 46 9.39 -22.70 -8.95
N VAL A 47 9.58 -21.52 -8.35
CA VAL A 47 10.33 -20.40 -8.93
C VAL A 47 11.74 -20.78 -9.36
N PRO A 48 12.57 -21.51 -8.57
CA PRO A 48 13.92 -21.91 -8.99
C PRO A 48 13.95 -22.87 -10.20
N ARG A 49 12.80 -23.49 -10.55
CA ARG A 49 12.65 -24.39 -11.70
C ARG A 49 12.28 -23.65 -12.99
N LEU A 50 12.01 -22.35 -12.90
CA LEU A 50 11.73 -21.45 -14.03
C LEU A 50 13.01 -20.68 -14.42
N LYS A 51 13.24 -20.53 -15.72
CA LYS A 51 14.39 -19.80 -16.27
C LYS A 51 13.96 -18.39 -16.70
N GLY A 52 14.59 -17.37 -16.12
CA GLY A 52 14.29 -15.98 -16.42
C GLY A 52 15.41 -15.25 -17.14
N ARG A 53 15.08 -14.10 -17.76
CA ARG A 53 16.02 -13.16 -18.38
C ARG A 53 15.65 -11.73 -17.99
N GLU A 54 16.66 -10.91 -17.69
CA GLU A 54 16.51 -9.48 -17.49
C GLU A 54 16.36 -8.78 -18.86
N VAL A 55 15.42 -7.83 -18.95
CA VAL A 55 15.18 -7.02 -20.15
C VAL A 55 15.44 -5.55 -19.83
N LEU A 56 16.48 -5.00 -20.45
CA LEU A 56 16.87 -3.59 -20.34
C LEU A 56 16.51 -2.84 -21.63
N LYS A 57 15.29 -2.32 -21.77
CA LYS A 57 14.75 -1.50 -22.88
C LYS A 57 14.60 -2.14 -24.26
N ASP A 58 13.40 -1.91 -24.84
CA ASP A 58 13.05 -1.96 -26.28
C ASP A 58 13.59 -3.12 -27.16
N GLU A 59 14.12 -4.16 -26.57
CA GLU A 59 14.34 -5.40 -27.29
C GLU A 59 12.96 -6.05 -27.50
N LYS A 60 12.54 -6.11 -28.75
CA LYS A 60 11.40 -6.92 -29.17
C LYS A 60 11.52 -8.31 -28.59
N GLU A 61 10.41 -8.90 -28.18
CA GLU A 61 10.25 -10.24 -27.56
C GLU A 61 10.80 -11.41 -28.40
N GLU A 62 11.96 -11.28 -29.03
CA GLU A 62 12.64 -12.35 -29.76
C GLU A 62 13.55 -13.14 -28.83
N GLY A 63 12.94 -14.02 -28.03
CA GLY A 63 13.68 -14.94 -27.18
C GLY A 63 12.81 -16.09 -26.70
N GLU A 64 12.52 -17.05 -27.60
CA GLU A 64 11.79 -18.31 -27.32
C GLU A 64 12.43 -19.20 -26.24
N SER A 65 13.52 -18.79 -25.58
CA SER A 65 14.30 -19.68 -24.71
C SER A 65 14.03 -19.57 -23.22
N THR A 66 13.36 -18.51 -22.73
CA THR A 66 13.14 -18.25 -21.30
C THR A 66 11.69 -18.40 -20.87
N ASP A 67 11.48 -18.74 -19.59
CA ASP A 67 10.13 -18.95 -19.04
C ASP A 67 9.50 -17.64 -18.55
N TYR A 68 10.32 -16.67 -18.11
CA TYR A 68 9.84 -15.33 -17.73
C TYR A 68 10.88 -14.26 -18.05
N VAL A 69 10.43 -13.02 -18.10
CA VAL A 69 11.26 -11.83 -18.23
C VAL A 69 10.98 -10.90 -17.05
N TRP A 70 12.01 -10.18 -16.61
CA TRP A 70 11.81 -9.13 -15.58
C TRP A 70 12.54 -7.85 -15.98
N ASN A 71 11.96 -6.73 -15.59
CA ASN A 71 12.52 -5.41 -15.81
C ASN A 71 12.71 -4.72 -14.44
N PRO A 72 13.95 -4.54 -13.96
CA PRO A 72 14.21 -3.87 -12.67
C PRO A 72 13.75 -2.41 -12.66
N LYS A 73 13.77 -1.74 -13.84
CA LYS A 73 13.37 -0.33 -13.98
C LYS A 73 11.89 -0.11 -13.76
N ASP A 74 11.09 -1.02 -14.33
CA ASP A 74 9.64 -0.95 -14.29
C ASP A 74 9.07 -1.73 -13.09
N GLN A 75 9.95 -2.43 -12.35
CA GLN A 75 9.60 -3.37 -11.29
C GLN A 75 8.54 -4.40 -11.74
N THR A 76 8.62 -4.82 -13.01
CA THR A 76 7.67 -5.73 -13.64
C THR A 76 8.28 -7.09 -13.90
N VAL A 77 7.40 -8.10 -13.83
CA VAL A 77 7.69 -9.48 -14.22
C VAL A 77 6.58 -9.95 -15.15
N ALA A 78 6.94 -10.65 -16.21
CA ALA A 78 5.97 -11.27 -17.12
C ALA A 78 6.38 -12.68 -17.49
N LEU A 79 5.44 -13.62 -17.43
CA LEU A 79 5.62 -14.97 -17.96
C LEU A 79 5.56 -14.94 -19.51
N THR A 80 6.48 -15.64 -20.17
CA THR A 80 6.43 -15.85 -21.61
C THR A 80 5.39 -16.94 -21.95
N GLU A 81 4.99 -17.08 -23.21
CA GLU A 81 4.11 -18.19 -23.62
C GLU A 81 4.65 -19.58 -23.23
N LYS A 82 5.97 -19.75 -23.33
CA LYS A 82 6.66 -20.97 -22.88
C LYS A 82 6.60 -21.09 -21.35
N GLY A 83 6.81 -19.99 -20.63
CA GLY A 83 6.74 -19.94 -19.18
C GLY A 83 5.37 -20.28 -18.63
N VAL A 84 4.31 -19.83 -19.29
CA VAL A 84 2.94 -20.18 -18.93
C VAL A 84 2.72 -21.69 -19.02
N LYS A 85 3.15 -22.33 -20.12
CA LYS A 85 3.05 -23.78 -20.28
C LYS A 85 3.85 -24.50 -19.21
N ARG A 86 5.08 -24.04 -18.94
CA ARG A 86 5.96 -24.64 -17.93
C ARG A 86 5.40 -24.45 -16.51
N ALA A 87 4.91 -23.28 -16.16
CA ALA A 87 4.26 -23.00 -14.90
C ALA A 87 3.02 -23.88 -14.69
N GLN A 88 2.22 -24.06 -15.75
CA GLN A 88 1.04 -24.94 -15.72
C GLN A 88 1.41 -26.42 -15.45
N GLU A 89 2.48 -26.91 -16.06
CA GLU A 89 2.99 -28.27 -15.79
C GLU A 89 3.42 -28.40 -14.31
N LEU A 90 4.22 -27.44 -13.84
CA LEU A 90 4.73 -27.43 -12.46
C LEU A 90 3.62 -27.33 -11.42
N LEU A 91 2.59 -26.51 -11.65
CA LEU A 91 1.43 -26.39 -10.78
C LEU A 91 0.61 -27.71 -10.71
N ARG A 92 0.51 -28.43 -11.84
CA ARG A 92 -0.14 -29.75 -11.86
C ARG A 92 0.67 -30.79 -11.10
N GLU A 93 2.00 -30.80 -11.30
CA GLU A 93 2.91 -31.66 -10.52
C GLU A 93 2.82 -31.37 -9.02
N GLY A 94 2.68 -30.09 -8.65
CA GLY A 94 2.51 -29.64 -7.28
C GLY A 94 1.10 -29.83 -6.69
N GLY A 95 0.12 -30.30 -7.48
CA GLY A 95 -1.26 -30.50 -7.03
C GLY A 95 -2.03 -29.20 -6.76
N LEU A 96 -1.57 -28.06 -7.28
CA LEU A 96 -2.23 -26.74 -7.14
C LEU A 96 -3.21 -26.46 -8.27
N LEU A 97 -3.07 -27.12 -9.41
CA LEU A 97 -3.94 -26.96 -10.58
C LEU A 97 -4.57 -28.28 -10.97
N GLY A 98 -5.90 -28.32 -11.10
CA GLY A 98 -6.63 -29.50 -11.55
C GLY A 98 -6.27 -29.92 -12.98
N LYS A 99 -6.41 -31.22 -13.31
CA LYS A 99 -6.01 -31.79 -14.61
C LYS A 99 -6.69 -31.12 -15.80
N ASP A 100 -7.92 -30.67 -15.62
CA ASP A 100 -8.77 -30.10 -16.67
C ASP A 100 -8.72 -28.57 -16.73
N LYS A 101 -8.14 -27.89 -15.72
CA LYS A 101 -8.00 -26.42 -15.68
C LYS A 101 -6.73 -25.97 -16.43
N LYS A 102 -6.82 -24.84 -17.15
CA LYS A 102 -5.70 -24.20 -17.89
C LYS A 102 -5.49 -22.81 -17.34
N LEU A 103 -4.23 -22.36 -17.25
CA LEU A 103 -3.89 -21.00 -16.85
C LEU A 103 -4.32 -19.94 -17.88
N PHE A 104 -4.31 -20.29 -19.18
CA PHE A 104 -4.78 -19.44 -20.28
C PHE A 104 -5.46 -20.29 -21.35
N GLY A 105 -6.47 -19.73 -22.05
CA GLY A 105 -7.11 -20.36 -23.20
C GLY A 105 -6.18 -20.48 -24.42
N LYS A 106 -6.48 -21.42 -25.35
CA LYS A 106 -5.65 -21.66 -26.55
C LYS A 106 -5.78 -20.57 -27.62
N ASP A 107 -6.82 -19.75 -27.59
CA ASP A 107 -7.11 -18.74 -28.58
C ASP A 107 -6.72 -17.34 -28.09
N LYS A 108 -6.18 -16.53 -29.00
CA LYS A 108 -5.83 -15.11 -28.78
C LYS A 108 -7.05 -14.22 -28.43
N ASN A 109 -8.24 -14.77 -28.49
CA ASN A 109 -9.47 -14.15 -27.99
C ASN A 109 -9.68 -14.64 -26.56
N LEU A 110 -9.67 -13.70 -25.59
CA LEU A 110 -10.15 -14.00 -24.24
C LEU A 110 -11.52 -14.68 -24.38
N PRO A 111 -11.82 -15.75 -23.60
CA PRO A 111 -13.17 -16.25 -23.51
C PRO A 111 -14.07 -15.11 -23.05
N GLU A 112 -15.23 -14.96 -23.69
CA GLU A 112 -16.28 -14.01 -23.27
C GLU A 112 -16.75 -14.32 -21.84
N ASP A 113 -16.59 -15.54 -21.38
CA ASP A 113 -16.75 -15.97 -19.99
C ASP A 113 -15.38 -15.86 -19.28
N GLY A 114 -15.28 -14.91 -18.36
CA GLY A 114 -14.06 -14.50 -17.66
C GLY A 114 -13.21 -15.66 -17.07
N MET A 115 -11.93 -15.40 -16.85
CA MET A 115 -11.00 -16.33 -16.20
C MET A 115 -11.56 -16.71 -14.82
N ASP A 116 -11.61 -18.02 -14.52
CA ASP A 116 -11.99 -18.52 -13.19
C ASP A 116 -11.08 -17.90 -12.12
N VAL A 117 -11.67 -17.35 -11.06
CA VAL A 117 -11.01 -16.61 -9.98
C VAL A 117 -9.81 -17.37 -9.41
N ASP A 118 -9.95 -18.69 -9.19
CA ASP A 118 -8.88 -19.55 -8.67
C ASP A 118 -7.66 -19.58 -9.60
N THR A 119 -7.90 -19.61 -10.91
CA THR A 119 -6.83 -19.65 -11.92
C THR A 119 -6.12 -18.32 -12.03
N HIS A 120 -6.86 -17.21 -11.93
CA HIS A 120 -6.28 -15.86 -11.90
C HIS A 120 -5.38 -15.69 -10.67
N ASN A 121 -5.85 -16.07 -9.50
CA ASN A 121 -5.08 -16.02 -8.25
C ASN A 121 -3.77 -16.81 -8.34
N LEU A 122 -3.76 -17.98 -8.99
CA LEU A 122 -2.53 -18.77 -9.17
C LEU A 122 -1.50 -18.07 -10.06
N VAL A 123 -1.94 -17.39 -11.12
CA VAL A 123 -1.03 -16.60 -11.99
C VAL A 123 -0.44 -15.43 -11.22
N THR A 124 -1.27 -14.71 -10.46
CA THR A 124 -0.83 -13.60 -9.60
C THR A 124 0.20 -14.07 -8.58
N HIS A 125 -0.05 -15.17 -7.87
CA HIS A 125 0.91 -15.70 -6.89
C HIS A 125 2.24 -16.14 -7.50
N ILE A 126 2.26 -16.71 -8.71
CA ILE A 126 3.51 -17.04 -9.42
C ILE A 126 4.27 -15.75 -9.77
N ASN A 127 3.60 -14.76 -10.31
CA ASN A 127 4.23 -13.48 -10.64
C ASN A 127 4.80 -12.81 -9.38
N GLN A 128 4.07 -12.80 -8.26
CA GLN A 128 4.55 -12.26 -6.99
C GLN A 128 5.73 -13.05 -6.43
N ALA A 129 5.74 -14.37 -6.55
CA ALA A 129 6.88 -15.18 -6.14
C ALA A 129 8.13 -14.88 -7.00
N ILE A 130 8.00 -14.73 -8.31
CA ILE A 130 9.11 -14.32 -9.18
C ILE A 130 9.58 -12.91 -8.82
N ARG A 131 8.66 -11.95 -8.57
CA ARG A 131 9.00 -10.59 -8.12
C ARG A 131 9.79 -10.63 -6.81
N ALA A 132 9.33 -11.39 -5.82
CA ALA A 132 10.02 -11.56 -4.55
C ALA A 132 11.47 -12.03 -4.71
N HIS A 133 11.71 -12.98 -5.64
CA HIS A 133 13.05 -13.51 -5.90
C HIS A 133 13.95 -12.61 -6.73
N ARG A 134 13.39 -11.76 -7.62
CA ARG A 134 14.18 -10.99 -8.62
C ARG A 134 14.26 -9.49 -8.33
N LEU A 135 13.26 -8.92 -7.68
CA LEU A 135 13.15 -7.47 -7.52
C LEU A 135 13.29 -7.02 -6.07
N PHE A 136 13.08 -7.90 -5.10
CA PHE A 136 13.14 -7.56 -3.67
C PHE A 136 14.34 -8.23 -2.99
N GLU A 137 15.23 -7.42 -2.42
CA GLU A 137 16.48 -7.87 -1.82
C GLU A 137 16.49 -7.58 -0.31
N LYS A 138 17.00 -8.56 0.44
CA LYS A 138 17.18 -8.41 1.88
C LYS A 138 18.21 -7.30 2.17
N ASP A 139 18.01 -6.58 3.28
CA ASP A 139 18.83 -5.46 3.75
C ASP A 139 18.81 -4.22 2.84
N ARG A 140 18.05 -4.27 1.71
CA ARG A 140 17.75 -3.13 0.85
C ARG A 140 16.27 -2.74 0.96
N ASP A 141 15.38 -3.69 0.67
CA ASP A 141 13.94 -3.45 0.61
C ASP A 141 13.23 -3.91 1.90
N TYR A 142 13.84 -4.85 2.64
CA TYR A 142 13.32 -5.37 3.89
C TYR A 142 14.40 -5.95 4.80
N LEU A 143 14.08 -6.05 6.09
CA LEU A 143 14.86 -6.78 7.08
C LEU A 143 14.08 -7.99 7.59
N VAL A 144 14.80 -9.05 7.99
CA VAL A 144 14.24 -10.16 8.76
C VAL A 144 14.54 -9.90 10.23
N LYS A 145 13.52 -9.53 11.01
CA LYS A 145 13.63 -9.27 12.45
C LYS A 145 12.59 -10.12 13.19
N ASP A 146 13.00 -10.80 14.25
CA ASP A 146 12.11 -11.63 15.09
C ASP A 146 11.30 -12.68 14.31
N ARG A 147 11.86 -13.22 13.21
CA ARG A 147 11.23 -14.13 12.25
C ARG A 147 10.06 -13.50 11.47
N GLU A 148 10.06 -12.19 11.32
CA GLU A 148 9.10 -11.42 10.53
C GLU A 148 9.82 -10.58 9.49
N ILE A 149 9.14 -10.33 8.38
CA ILE A 149 9.60 -9.39 7.35
C ILE A 149 9.17 -7.98 7.78
N VAL A 150 10.14 -7.08 7.90
CA VAL A 150 9.89 -5.65 8.16
C VAL A 150 10.36 -4.84 6.96
N ILE A 151 9.47 -4.10 6.34
CA ILE A 151 9.75 -3.28 5.16
C ILE A 151 10.70 -2.15 5.54
N ILE A 152 11.64 -1.83 4.66
CA ILE A 152 12.45 -0.63 4.70
C ILE A 152 11.84 0.36 3.72
N ASP A 153 11.50 1.54 4.18
CA ASP A 153 11.02 2.61 3.30
C ASP A 153 12.15 3.08 2.37
N GLU A 154 11.90 3.05 1.08
CA GLU A 154 12.89 3.37 0.04
C GLU A 154 13.40 4.81 0.14
N PHE A 155 12.54 5.75 0.59
CA PHE A 155 12.86 7.17 0.65
C PHE A 155 13.50 7.59 1.97
N THR A 156 12.97 7.08 3.08
CA THR A 156 13.45 7.48 4.41
C THR A 156 14.48 6.49 4.98
N GLY A 157 14.59 5.30 4.41
CA GLY A 157 15.43 4.21 4.93
C GLY A 157 14.99 3.72 6.32
N ARG A 158 13.78 4.07 6.76
CA ARG A 158 13.23 3.70 8.06
C ARG A 158 12.54 2.33 7.99
N LEU A 159 12.63 1.61 9.09
CA LEU A 159 11.81 0.40 9.25
C LEU A 159 10.34 0.79 9.41
N MET A 160 9.48 0.07 8.72
CA MET A 160 8.04 0.24 8.77
C MET A 160 7.38 -0.99 9.41
N PRO A 161 7.42 -1.11 10.75
CA PRO A 161 6.80 -2.24 11.43
C PRO A 161 5.28 -2.22 11.24
N GLY A 162 4.70 -3.40 10.98
CA GLY A 162 3.27 -3.54 10.75
C GLY A 162 2.81 -3.22 9.33
N ARG A 163 3.63 -2.57 8.50
CA ARG A 163 3.32 -2.37 7.08
C ARG A 163 3.64 -3.64 6.28
N ARG A 164 2.80 -3.95 5.31
CA ARG A 164 2.93 -5.12 4.45
C ARG A 164 2.74 -4.73 2.98
N TRP A 165 3.41 -5.44 2.07
CA TRP A 165 3.09 -5.34 0.65
C TRP A 165 1.77 -6.04 0.37
N SER A 166 0.99 -5.50 -0.57
CA SER A 166 -0.28 -6.03 -1.05
C SER A 166 -0.13 -7.25 -1.99
N ASP A 167 -1.24 -7.80 -2.40
CA ASP A 167 -1.39 -8.74 -3.51
C ASP A 167 -0.57 -10.03 -3.36
N GLY A 168 -0.36 -10.48 -2.13
CA GLY A 168 0.41 -11.69 -1.85
C GLY A 168 1.93 -11.53 -1.96
N LEU A 169 2.46 -10.34 -2.29
CA LEU A 169 3.90 -10.12 -2.39
C LEU A 169 4.61 -10.29 -1.04
N HIS A 170 4.00 -9.80 0.05
CA HIS A 170 4.60 -9.94 1.38
C HIS A 170 4.74 -11.42 1.77
N GLN A 171 3.71 -12.22 1.52
CA GLN A 171 3.72 -13.66 1.75
C GLN A 171 4.71 -14.39 0.83
N ALA A 172 4.88 -13.92 -0.40
CA ALA A 172 5.90 -14.45 -1.31
C ALA A 172 7.33 -14.17 -0.79
N VAL A 173 7.57 -13.00 -0.18
CA VAL A 173 8.85 -12.68 0.47
C VAL A 173 9.02 -13.49 1.77
N GLU A 174 7.96 -13.66 2.57
CA GLU A 174 7.97 -14.54 3.75
C GLU A 174 8.31 -15.98 3.36
N ALA A 175 7.73 -16.50 2.25
CA ALA A 175 8.05 -17.83 1.71
C ALA A 175 9.50 -17.94 1.27
N LYS A 176 10.01 -16.95 0.52
CA LYS A 176 11.40 -16.86 0.06
C LYS A 176 12.40 -16.91 1.21
N GLU A 177 12.15 -16.19 2.30
CA GLU A 177 13.03 -16.13 3.46
C GLU A 177 12.80 -17.28 4.45
N GLY A 178 11.82 -18.16 4.19
CA GLY A 178 11.49 -19.31 5.04
C GLY A 178 11.00 -18.92 6.43
N VAL A 179 10.44 -17.73 6.57
CA VAL A 179 9.81 -17.28 7.81
C VAL A 179 8.34 -17.73 7.88
N MET A 180 7.70 -17.56 9.04
CA MET A 180 6.30 -17.92 9.19
C MET A 180 5.42 -17.04 8.29
N ILE A 181 4.71 -17.67 7.34
CA ILE A 181 3.77 -16.97 6.48
C ILE A 181 2.51 -16.67 7.28
N ARG A 182 2.16 -15.39 7.38
CA ARG A 182 0.91 -14.96 7.98
C ARG A 182 -0.22 -15.03 6.95
N ASN A 183 -1.45 -15.20 7.43
CA ASN A 183 -2.62 -15.19 6.56
C ASN A 183 -2.62 -13.97 5.65
N GLU A 184 -3.12 -14.16 4.44
CA GLU A 184 -3.37 -13.08 3.50
C GLU A 184 -4.31 -12.05 4.14
N ASN A 185 -4.06 -10.79 3.92
CA ASN A 185 -4.93 -9.74 4.42
C ASN A 185 -5.87 -9.32 3.29
N GLN A 186 -7.16 -9.31 3.56
CA GLN A 186 -8.15 -8.74 2.68
C GLN A 186 -8.21 -7.22 2.87
N THR A 187 -8.24 -6.47 1.79
CA THR A 187 -8.43 -5.01 1.83
C THR A 187 -9.82 -4.68 2.35
N LEU A 188 -9.89 -3.99 3.49
CA LEU A 188 -11.15 -3.51 4.08
C LEU A 188 -11.47 -2.08 3.67
N ALA A 189 -10.46 -1.24 3.49
CA ALA A 189 -10.57 0.11 2.98
C ALA A 189 -9.25 0.53 2.34
N THR A 190 -9.33 1.34 1.29
CA THR A 190 -8.17 1.91 0.61
C THR A 190 -8.47 3.34 0.17
N ILE A 191 -7.46 4.20 0.18
CA ILE A 191 -7.52 5.55 -0.40
C ILE A 191 -6.10 5.99 -0.76
N THR A 192 -5.92 6.65 -1.90
CA THR A 192 -4.63 7.28 -2.20
C THR A 192 -4.41 8.51 -1.32
N LEU A 193 -3.13 8.83 -1.00
CA LEU A 193 -2.80 10.06 -0.28
C LEU A 193 -3.30 11.29 -1.01
N GLN A 194 -3.26 11.29 -2.34
CA GLN A 194 -3.77 12.37 -3.17
C GLN A 194 -5.26 12.63 -2.90
N ASN A 195 -6.09 11.58 -2.96
CA ASN A 195 -7.52 11.72 -2.73
C ASN A 195 -7.83 12.02 -1.25
N TYR A 196 -7.07 11.46 -0.32
CA TYR A 196 -7.24 11.75 1.09
C TYR A 196 -7.02 13.25 1.40
N PHE A 197 -5.90 13.84 0.95
CA PHE A 197 -5.63 15.26 1.19
C PHE A 197 -6.53 16.21 0.38
N ARG A 198 -7.06 15.77 -0.76
CA ARG A 198 -8.07 16.53 -1.54
C ARG A 198 -9.44 16.59 -0.85
N MET A 199 -9.69 15.80 0.19
CA MET A 199 -10.91 15.91 1.00
C MET A 199 -10.93 17.18 1.88
N TYR A 200 -9.76 17.80 2.15
CA TYR A 200 -9.72 19.03 2.94
C TYR A 200 -10.21 20.23 2.12
N ASP A 201 -11.10 21.06 2.72
CA ASP A 201 -11.58 22.31 2.11
C ASP A 201 -10.42 23.28 1.87
N LYS A 202 -9.46 23.31 2.80
CA LYS A 202 -8.23 24.09 2.70
C LYS A 202 -7.03 23.20 2.98
N LEU A 203 -6.09 23.20 2.05
CA LEU A 203 -4.82 22.51 2.18
C LEU A 203 -3.68 23.52 2.04
N ALA A 204 -2.69 23.44 2.91
CA ALA A 204 -1.44 24.18 2.82
C ALA A 204 -0.28 23.26 3.25
N GLY A 205 0.94 23.65 2.89
CA GLY A 205 2.12 22.88 3.29
C GLY A 205 3.36 23.73 3.29
N MET A 206 4.43 23.21 3.85
CA MET A 206 5.74 23.84 3.85
C MET A 206 6.84 22.79 3.73
N THR A 207 7.91 23.18 3.07
CA THR A 207 9.14 22.41 2.92
C THR A 207 10.25 23.30 2.40
N GLY A 208 11.49 22.91 2.56
CA GLY A 208 12.65 23.58 1.97
C GLY A 208 12.89 23.29 0.49
N THR A 209 12.15 22.39 -0.14
CA THR A 209 12.47 21.81 -1.46
C THR A 209 11.31 21.64 -2.44
N ALA A 210 10.20 22.37 -2.27
CA ALA A 210 9.02 22.24 -3.14
C ALA A 210 9.19 22.78 -4.56
N ALA A 211 10.12 23.71 -4.80
CA ALA A 211 10.20 24.45 -6.06
C ALA A 211 10.43 23.54 -7.30
N THR A 212 11.11 22.40 -7.14
CA THR A 212 11.36 21.45 -8.22
C THR A 212 10.10 20.71 -8.66
N GLU A 213 9.11 20.59 -7.79
CA GLU A 213 7.86 19.85 -7.98
C GLU A 213 6.63 20.78 -8.04
N ALA A 214 6.84 22.09 -8.29
CA ALA A 214 5.77 23.08 -8.29
C ALA A 214 4.62 22.74 -9.25
N ASP A 215 4.95 22.20 -10.43
CA ASP A 215 3.98 21.76 -11.43
C ASP A 215 3.09 20.62 -10.93
N GLU A 216 3.66 19.68 -10.16
CA GLU A 216 2.91 18.57 -9.58
C GLU A 216 1.98 19.04 -8.46
N PHE A 217 2.47 19.89 -7.56
CA PHE A 217 1.63 20.48 -6.51
C PHE A 217 0.44 21.24 -7.10
N LEU A 218 0.65 21.98 -8.18
CA LEU A 218 -0.44 22.70 -8.86
C LEU A 218 -1.42 21.75 -9.53
N LYS A 219 -0.94 20.76 -10.30
CA LYS A 219 -1.80 19.86 -11.11
C LYS A 219 -2.59 18.86 -10.28
N ILE A 220 -2.00 18.34 -9.22
CA ILE A 220 -2.61 17.28 -8.40
C ILE A 220 -3.43 17.87 -7.25
N TYR A 221 -2.87 18.85 -6.52
CA TYR A 221 -3.44 19.36 -5.27
C TYR A 221 -3.99 20.80 -5.39
N ASN A 222 -3.84 21.44 -6.55
CA ASN A 222 -4.19 22.85 -6.76
C ASN A 222 -3.47 23.80 -5.78
N LEU A 223 -2.21 23.49 -5.46
CA LEU A 223 -1.37 24.28 -4.57
C LEU A 223 -0.30 25.04 -5.35
N GLU A 224 -0.26 26.36 -5.17
CA GLU A 224 0.81 27.18 -5.70
C GLU A 224 2.03 27.16 -4.78
N VAL A 225 3.23 27.01 -5.35
CA VAL A 225 4.48 27.03 -4.60
C VAL A 225 5.07 28.43 -4.59
N VAL A 226 5.20 29.01 -3.40
CA VAL A 226 5.79 30.32 -3.19
C VAL A 226 7.13 30.17 -2.45
N SER A 227 8.21 30.63 -3.07
CA SER A 227 9.54 30.63 -2.44
C SER A 227 9.71 31.86 -1.54
N ILE A 228 9.89 31.61 -0.24
CA ILE A 228 10.14 32.64 0.75
C ILE A 228 11.65 32.79 0.95
N PRO A 229 12.26 33.98 0.79
CA PRO A 229 13.68 34.16 1.03
C PRO A 229 14.08 33.83 2.47
N THR A 230 15.27 33.30 2.63
CA THR A 230 15.82 32.99 3.96
C THR A 230 16.12 34.29 4.74
N HIS A 231 15.95 34.26 6.07
CA HIS A 231 16.25 35.40 6.95
C HIS A 231 17.72 35.85 6.85
N ARG A 232 18.65 34.90 6.77
CA ARG A 232 20.07 35.15 6.52
C ARG A 232 20.46 34.51 5.19
N PRO A 233 21.31 35.14 4.38
CA PRO A 233 21.80 34.56 3.13
C PRO A 233 22.49 33.22 3.39
N THR A 234 22.25 32.26 2.51
CA THR A 234 22.97 31.00 2.54
C THR A 234 24.39 31.21 2.04
N ILE A 235 25.37 30.94 2.91
CA ILE A 235 26.80 31.03 2.59
C ILE A 235 27.44 29.64 2.39
N ARG A 236 26.62 28.57 2.36
CA ARG A 236 27.09 27.21 2.10
C ARG A 236 27.73 27.13 0.73
N GLU A 237 28.89 26.49 0.65
CA GLU A 237 29.56 26.14 -0.58
C GLU A 237 29.04 24.81 -1.14
N ASN A 238 28.55 24.82 -2.36
CA ASN A 238 28.16 23.61 -3.08
C ASN A 238 29.31 23.27 -4.08
N VAL A 239 30.17 22.36 -3.71
CA VAL A 239 31.30 21.91 -4.53
C VAL A 239 30.77 21.05 -5.69
N PRO A 240 31.34 21.15 -6.92
CA PRO A 240 30.97 20.28 -8.03
C PRO A 240 31.05 18.79 -7.68
N ASP A 241 30.20 18.02 -8.33
CA ASP A 241 30.17 16.57 -8.13
C ASP A 241 31.46 15.93 -8.65
N ARG A 242 31.98 14.95 -7.92
CA ARG A 242 33.09 14.10 -8.33
C ARG A 242 32.58 12.78 -8.88
N ILE A 243 32.92 12.48 -10.14
CA ILE A 243 32.39 11.31 -10.83
C ILE A 243 33.50 10.30 -11.08
N TYR A 244 33.31 9.08 -10.59
CA TYR A 244 34.28 7.99 -10.67
C TYR A 244 33.78 6.91 -11.66
N GLN A 245 34.73 6.12 -12.20
CA GLN A 245 34.38 5.03 -13.11
C GLN A 245 33.69 3.89 -12.38
N THR A 246 34.21 3.53 -11.20
CA THR A 246 33.76 2.39 -10.39
C THR A 246 33.27 2.83 -9.02
N GLU A 247 32.34 2.04 -8.47
CA GLU A 247 31.86 2.27 -7.10
C GLU A 247 32.98 2.13 -6.07
N LYS A 248 33.92 1.21 -6.30
CA LYS A 248 35.10 1.00 -5.44
C LYS A 248 35.96 2.26 -5.38
N ALA A 249 36.33 2.85 -6.50
CA ALA A 249 37.15 4.07 -6.56
C ALA A 249 36.42 5.25 -5.87
N LYS A 250 35.11 5.35 -6.04
CA LYS A 250 34.26 6.32 -5.35
C LYS A 250 34.37 6.19 -3.82
N PHE A 251 34.14 4.98 -3.26
CA PHE A 251 34.19 4.76 -1.83
C PHE A 251 35.62 4.97 -1.26
N GLU A 252 36.67 4.58 -1.96
CA GLU A 252 38.05 4.87 -1.57
C GLU A 252 38.33 6.37 -1.47
N ALA A 253 37.79 7.16 -2.41
CA ALA A 253 37.90 8.61 -2.39
C ALA A 253 37.09 9.24 -1.23
N VAL A 254 35.87 8.76 -1.01
CA VAL A 254 35.02 9.20 0.13
C VAL A 254 35.75 8.95 1.45
N ILE A 255 36.34 7.75 1.63
CA ILE A 255 37.09 7.41 2.87
C ILE A 255 38.26 8.33 3.07
N LYS A 256 39.05 8.61 2.03
CA LYS A 256 40.22 9.53 2.11
C LYS A 256 39.75 10.96 2.47
N GLU A 257 38.62 11.43 1.91
CA GLU A 257 38.11 12.77 2.21
C GLU A 257 37.60 12.85 3.65
N VAL A 258 36.86 11.82 4.13
CA VAL A 258 36.39 11.73 5.52
C VAL A 258 37.60 11.68 6.51
N GLU A 259 38.62 10.91 6.21
CA GLU A 259 39.84 10.81 7.04
C GLU A 259 40.54 12.17 7.15
N LYS A 260 40.70 12.88 6.03
CA LYS A 260 41.28 14.23 5.97
C LYS A 260 40.48 15.21 6.82
N LEU A 261 39.16 15.33 6.59
CA LEU A 261 38.29 16.25 7.30
C LEU A 261 38.25 15.97 8.81
N HIS A 262 38.22 14.67 9.18
CA HIS A 262 38.29 14.26 10.58
C HIS A 262 39.60 14.72 11.27
N GLN A 263 40.75 14.60 10.57
CA GLN A 263 42.06 15.08 11.07
C GLN A 263 42.07 16.62 11.21
N GLU A 264 41.45 17.34 10.26
CA GLU A 264 41.32 18.79 10.31
C GLU A 264 40.34 19.27 11.40
N GLY A 265 39.53 18.37 11.96
CA GLY A 265 38.58 18.68 13.03
C GLY A 265 37.17 19.03 12.54
N THR A 266 36.93 19.03 11.25
CA THR A 266 35.67 19.35 10.62
C THR A 266 34.66 18.21 10.83
N PRO A 267 33.42 18.48 11.29
CA PRO A 267 32.37 17.45 11.34
C PRO A 267 31.90 17.06 9.94
N VAL A 268 31.68 15.78 9.73
CA VAL A 268 31.29 15.21 8.43
C VAL A 268 30.00 14.39 8.55
N LEU A 269 29.04 14.70 7.67
CA LEU A 269 27.85 13.89 7.47
C LEU A 269 27.95 13.19 6.12
N VAL A 270 27.99 11.85 6.12
CA VAL A 270 28.01 11.05 4.90
C VAL A 270 26.63 10.46 4.63
N GLY A 271 25.99 10.88 3.55
CA GLY A 271 24.72 10.36 3.09
C GLY A 271 24.92 9.13 2.20
N THR A 272 24.24 8.02 2.52
CA THR A 272 24.22 6.78 1.71
C THR A 272 22.80 6.39 1.38
N ARG A 273 22.58 5.70 0.26
CA ARG A 273 21.24 5.30 -0.18
C ARG A 273 20.70 4.06 0.52
N SER A 274 21.58 3.11 0.89
CA SER A 274 21.13 1.86 1.50
C SER A 274 21.84 1.56 2.82
N VAL A 275 21.18 0.72 3.64
CA VAL A 275 21.76 0.20 4.89
C VAL A 275 23.04 -0.57 4.61
N GLU A 276 23.06 -1.37 3.53
CA GLU A 276 24.24 -2.16 3.12
C GLU A 276 25.44 -1.28 2.82
N LYS A 277 25.25 -0.21 1.99
CA LYS A 277 26.32 0.76 1.68
C LYS A 277 26.81 1.50 2.92
N SER A 278 25.90 1.84 3.84
CA SER A 278 26.26 2.48 5.10
C SER A 278 27.12 1.57 5.98
N GLU A 279 26.81 0.28 6.03
CA GLU A 279 27.57 -0.71 6.81
C GLU A 279 28.91 -1.06 6.15
N ALA A 280 28.98 -1.13 4.82
CA ALA A 280 30.21 -1.32 4.07
C ALA A 280 31.17 -0.15 4.31
N LEU A 281 30.69 1.08 4.19
CA LEU A 281 31.48 2.26 4.49
C LEU A 281 31.93 2.30 5.95
N SER A 282 31.05 1.94 6.89
CA SER A 282 31.37 1.85 8.31
C SER A 282 32.50 0.85 8.59
N ARG A 283 32.51 -0.33 7.94
CA ARG A 283 33.58 -1.31 8.06
C ARG A 283 34.91 -0.72 7.59
N SER A 284 34.92 -0.11 6.42
CA SER A 284 36.12 0.48 5.85
C SER A 284 36.70 1.63 6.69
N LEU A 285 35.84 2.47 7.28
CA LEU A 285 36.29 3.55 8.20
C LEU A 285 36.83 2.98 9.51
N ARG A 286 36.30 1.87 10.04
CA ARG A 286 36.84 1.18 11.19
C ARG A 286 38.24 0.60 10.92
N GLU A 287 38.44 0.01 9.76
CA GLU A 287 39.76 -0.51 9.32
C GLU A 287 40.82 0.60 9.25
N LYS A 288 40.39 1.82 8.91
CA LYS A 288 41.21 3.02 8.89
C LYS A 288 41.37 3.69 10.27
N GLY A 289 40.70 3.20 11.31
CA GLY A 289 40.72 3.78 12.64
C GLY A 289 40.00 5.11 12.80
N VAL A 290 39.08 5.47 11.90
CA VAL A 290 38.29 6.71 11.98
C VAL A 290 37.05 6.47 12.87
N PRO A 291 36.96 7.14 14.04
CA PRO A 291 35.79 7.07 14.90
C PRO A 291 34.55 7.63 14.15
N HIS A 292 33.45 6.89 14.12
CA HIS A 292 32.23 7.32 13.45
C HIS A 292 30.98 6.71 14.07
N THR A 293 29.84 7.31 13.81
CA THR A 293 28.53 6.84 14.23
C THR A 293 27.69 6.55 13.00
N VAL A 294 26.90 5.46 13.04
CA VAL A 294 26.01 5.07 11.94
C VAL A 294 24.57 5.31 12.34
N LEU A 295 23.85 6.02 11.50
CA LEU A 295 22.43 6.29 11.62
C LEU A 295 21.70 5.66 10.42
N ASN A 296 21.12 4.49 10.63
CA ASN A 296 20.34 3.77 9.64
C ASN A 296 19.11 3.13 10.30
N ALA A 297 18.28 2.46 9.52
CA ALA A 297 17.06 1.82 9.97
C ALA A 297 17.23 0.86 11.18
N LYS A 298 18.43 0.32 11.40
CA LYS A 298 18.72 -0.57 12.53
C LYS A 298 18.88 0.18 13.86
N TYR A 299 19.18 1.48 13.83
CA TYR A 299 19.55 2.29 15.02
C TYR A 299 18.60 3.49 15.25
N HIS A 300 17.38 3.44 14.71
CA HIS A 300 16.40 4.52 14.77
C HIS A 300 16.07 4.99 16.22
N GLU A 301 16.11 4.09 17.21
CA GLU A 301 15.84 4.42 18.62
C GLU A 301 16.83 5.45 19.21
N LYS A 302 18.03 5.58 18.63
CA LYS A 302 19.08 6.52 19.06
C LYS A 302 19.24 7.72 18.13
N GLU A 303 18.35 7.88 17.14
CA GLU A 303 18.44 8.89 16.10
C GLU A 303 18.68 10.30 16.66
N ALA A 304 17.84 10.75 17.59
CA ALA A 304 17.94 12.08 18.17
C ALA A 304 19.29 12.33 18.87
N GLN A 305 19.84 11.33 19.55
CA GLN A 305 21.13 11.43 20.24
C GLN A 305 22.29 11.51 19.24
N ILE A 306 22.23 10.73 18.17
CA ILE A 306 23.26 10.71 17.12
C ILE A 306 23.27 12.04 16.37
N VAL A 307 22.09 12.55 15.99
CA VAL A 307 21.97 13.83 15.27
C VAL A 307 22.45 15.01 16.13
N ALA A 308 22.18 14.98 17.45
CA ALA A 308 22.67 16.01 18.37
C ALA A 308 24.20 16.09 18.42
N GLN A 309 24.90 15.00 18.18
CA GLN A 309 26.39 14.93 18.22
C GLN A 309 27.01 15.14 16.83
N ALA A 310 26.21 15.08 15.75
CA ALA A 310 26.75 15.11 14.38
C ALA A 310 27.44 16.46 14.00
N GLY A 311 27.16 17.52 14.73
CA GLY A 311 27.77 18.84 14.53
C GLY A 311 29.00 19.14 15.40
N GLU A 312 29.42 18.21 16.24
CA GLU A 312 30.60 18.37 17.13
C GLU A 312 31.91 18.25 16.36
N LYS A 313 32.97 18.86 16.86
CA LYS A 313 34.33 18.75 16.27
C LYS A 313 34.72 17.29 16.06
N ARG A 314 35.26 16.97 14.88
CA ARG A 314 35.68 15.61 14.48
C ARG A 314 34.57 14.57 14.41
N ALA A 315 33.32 14.94 14.57
CA ALA A 315 32.22 14.01 14.43
C ALA A 315 32.15 13.48 12.98
N VAL A 316 32.04 12.17 12.82
CA VAL A 316 31.77 11.53 11.54
C VAL A 316 30.49 10.75 11.70
N THR A 317 29.47 11.13 10.94
CA THR A 317 28.16 10.47 10.97
C THR A 317 27.83 9.92 9.58
N ILE A 318 27.54 8.63 9.49
CA ILE A 318 27.05 8.00 8.26
C ILE A 318 25.53 7.88 8.42
N ALA A 319 24.77 8.47 7.52
CA ALA A 319 23.31 8.43 7.55
C ALA A 319 22.74 7.83 6.27
N THR A 320 21.79 6.92 6.39
CA THR A 320 20.98 6.50 5.23
C THR A 320 19.87 7.50 4.99
N ASN A 321 19.49 7.64 3.72
CA ASN A 321 18.44 8.50 3.18
C ASN A 321 17.62 9.23 4.24
N MET A 322 17.92 10.52 4.44
CA MET A 322 17.10 11.42 5.25
C MET A 322 16.90 11.02 6.73
N ALA A 323 17.62 10.03 7.25
CA ALA A 323 17.67 9.78 8.68
C ALA A 323 17.99 11.10 9.40
N GLY A 324 17.23 11.43 10.45
CA GLY A 324 17.28 12.74 11.10
C GLY A 324 16.52 13.87 10.38
N ARG A 325 15.67 13.59 9.38
CA ARG A 325 14.81 14.60 8.75
C ARG A 325 13.96 15.31 9.79
N GLY A 326 13.83 16.64 9.61
CA GLY A 326 13.14 17.49 10.58
C GLY A 326 13.94 17.82 11.84
N THR A 327 15.10 17.20 12.07
CA THR A 327 15.99 17.50 13.21
C THR A 327 17.13 18.39 12.77
N ASP A 328 17.40 19.46 13.52
CA ASP A 328 18.50 20.39 13.25
C ASP A 328 19.84 19.86 13.77
N ILE A 329 20.89 19.95 12.95
CA ILE A 329 22.25 19.64 13.36
C ILE A 329 22.90 20.94 13.83
N LYS A 330 23.01 21.10 15.15
CA LYS A 330 23.68 22.29 15.74
C LYS A 330 25.18 22.11 15.68
N LEU A 331 25.88 23.16 15.27
CA LEU A 331 27.33 23.19 15.24
C LEU A 331 27.89 23.35 16.66
N GLY A 332 28.90 22.54 16.99
CA GLY A 332 29.64 22.65 18.24
C GLY A 332 30.51 23.92 18.29
N GLU A 333 31.04 24.25 19.45
CA GLU A 333 31.87 25.44 19.68
C GLU A 333 33.11 25.46 18.76
N GLY A 334 33.31 26.55 18.02
CA GLY A 334 34.43 26.76 17.09
C GLY A 334 34.43 25.87 15.84
N VAL A 335 33.28 25.25 15.49
CA VAL A 335 33.12 24.51 14.23
C VAL A 335 32.86 25.47 13.07
N GLU A 336 32.24 26.60 13.33
CA GLU A 336 32.05 27.65 12.31
C GLU A 336 33.40 28.16 11.75
N ASP A 337 34.43 28.29 12.59
CA ASP A 337 35.78 28.68 12.17
C ASP A 337 36.49 27.65 11.30
N LEU A 338 36.05 26.37 11.38
CA LEU A 338 36.50 25.25 10.55
C LEU A 338 35.72 25.09 9.23
N GLY A 339 34.83 26.02 8.93
CA GLY A 339 34.00 25.98 7.72
C GLY A 339 32.65 25.28 7.90
N GLY A 340 32.27 24.93 9.13
CA GLY A 340 30.98 24.32 9.46
C GLY A 340 30.90 22.84 9.17
N LEU A 341 29.67 22.33 8.97
CA LEU A 341 29.42 20.92 8.66
C LEU A 341 29.72 20.62 7.19
N PHE A 342 30.51 19.57 6.93
CA PHE A 342 30.75 19.06 5.59
C PHE A 342 29.81 17.90 5.30
N VAL A 343 29.01 18.00 4.22
CA VAL A 343 28.09 16.98 3.77
C VAL A 343 28.62 16.28 2.53
N ILE A 344 28.81 14.96 2.63
CA ILE A 344 29.22 14.10 1.52
C ILE A 344 28.02 13.24 1.12
N GLY A 345 27.56 13.35 -0.12
CA GLY A 345 26.62 12.35 -0.67
C GLY A 345 27.39 11.30 -1.46
N THR A 346 27.12 10.03 -1.23
CA THR A 346 27.82 8.92 -1.91
C THR A 346 27.21 8.55 -3.27
N GLU A 347 26.05 9.12 -3.61
CA GLU A 347 25.39 8.95 -4.90
C GLU A 347 24.35 10.05 -5.13
N ARG A 348 23.86 10.17 -6.36
CA ARG A 348 22.69 10.99 -6.69
C ARG A 348 21.41 10.21 -6.43
N HIS A 349 20.42 10.87 -5.86
CA HIS A 349 19.09 10.31 -5.65
C HIS A 349 18.24 10.40 -6.92
N GLU A 350 17.10 9.75 -6.92
CA GLU A 350 16.14 9.76 -8.03
C GLU A 350 15.52 11.14 -8.27
N SER A 351 15.50 12.00 -7.25
CA SER A 351 14.97 13.36 -7.33
C SER A 351 16.02 14.38 -6.86
N ARG A 352 16.15 15.48 -7.61
CA ARG A 352 17.00 16.63 -7.23
C ARG A 352 16.60 17.20 -5.87
N ARG A 353 15.35 17.10 -5.52
CA ARG A 353 14.79 17.51 -4.24
C ARG A 353 15.44 16.78 -3.07
N ILE A 354 15.63 15.48 -3.17
CA ILE A 354 16.28 14.67 -2.11
C ILE A 354 17.75 15.05 -1.96
N ASP A 355 18.46 15.29 -3.08
CA ASP A 355 19.83 15.80 -3.04
C ASP A 355 19.89 17.18 -2.34
N ASN A 356 18.93 18.06 -2.61
CA ASN A 356 18.84 19.38 -1.98
C ASN A 356 18.54 19.28 -0.48
N GLN A 357 17.73 18.31 -0.05
CA GLN A 357 17.47 18.03 1.36
C GLN A 357 18.73 17.53 2.08
N LEU A 358 19.54 16.68 1.44
CA LEU A 358 20.83 16.24 1.98
C LEU A 358 21.79 17.42 2.09
N ARG A 359 21.98 18.18 1.02
CA ARG A 359 22.81 19.41 1.03
C ARG A 359 22.33 20.42 2.07
N GLY A 360 21.03 20.54 2.25
CA GLY A 360 20.37 21.41 3.22
C GLY A 360 20.60 21.06 4.68
N ARG A 361 21.28 19.95 4.98
CA ARG A 361 21.73 19.63 6.35
C ARG A 361 22.84 20.55 6.82
N SER A 362 23.58 21.14 5.90
CA SER A 362 24.69 22.07 6.14
C SER A 362 24.30 23.50 5.77
N GLY A 363 24.96 24.50 6.34
CA GLY A 363 24.79 25.92 6.02
C GLY A 363 23.44 26.49 6.46
N ARG A 364 22.90 26.05 7.58
CA ARG A 364 21.63 26.53 8.14
C ARG A 364 21.81 27.83 8.91
N GLN A 365 20.77 28.67 8.92
CA GLN A 365 20.71 29.92 9.69
C GLN A 365 21.89 30.89 9.40
N GLY A 366 22.45 30.82 8.17
CA GLY A 366 23.60 31.65 7.80
C GLY A 366 24.94 31.15 8.34
N ALA A 367 25.00 29.96 8.91
CA ALA A 367 26.28 29.30 9.29
C ALA A 367 27.03 28.85 8.02
N PRO A 368 28.38 28.79 8.07
CA PRO A 368 29.16 28.19 7.00
C PRO A 368 28.90 26.69 6.88
N GLY A 369 29.23 26.14 5.73
CA GLY A 369 29.12 24.71 5.47
C GLY A 369 29.48 24.37 4.03
N THR A 370 29.77 23.10 3.80
CA THR A 370 30.18 22.62 2.48
C THR A 370 29.38 21.36 2.14
N SER A 371 29.03 21.21 0.86
CA SER A 371 28.43 19.97 0.38
C SER A 371 29.05 19.50 -0.94
N GLN A 372 29.33 18.22 -1.04
CA GLN A 372 29.86 17.59 -2.25
C GLN A 372 29.24 16.20 -2.47
N LEU A 373 28.94 15.86 -3.72
CA LEU A 373 28.46 14.54 -4.09
C LEU A 373 29.53 13.77 -4.83
N HIS A 374 29.71 12.51 -4.43
CA HIS A 374 30.61 11.55 -5.05
C HIS A 374 29.74 10.51 -5.77
N VAL A 375 29.85 10.42 -7.08
CA VAL A 375 29.00 9.60 -7.94
C VAL A 375 29.84 8.60 -8.71
N SER A 376 29.33 7.41 -8.98
CA SER A 376 29.95 6.41 -9.83
C SER A 376 29.10 6.17 -11.08
N LEU A 377 29.73 5.79 -12.18
CA LEU A 377 29.03 5.32 -13.38
C LEU A 377 28.30 3.98 -13.16
N GLU A 378 28.65 3.28 -12.09
CA GLU A 378 28.02 2.03 -11.69
C GLU A 378 26.80 2.27 -10.77
N ASP A 379 26.58 3.51 -10.27
CA ASP A 379 25.42 3.85 -9.46
C ASP A 379 24.13 3.63 -10.26
N GLU A 380 23.06 3.24 -9.58
CA GLU A 380 21.80 2.83 -10.20
C GLU A 380 21.24 3.88 -11.16
N LEU A 381 21.17 5.15 -10.74
CA LEU A 381 20.74 6.25 -11.60
C LEU A 381 21.53 6.33 -12.90
N MET A 382 22.85 6.13 -12.81
CA MET A 382 23.74 6.17 -13.98
C MET A 382 23.54 4.97 -14.89
N ARG A 383 23.42 3.77 -14.35
CA ARG A 383 23.13 2.54 -15.10
C ARG A 383 21.81 2.65 -15.87
N LEU A 384 20.80 3.25 -15.24
CA LEU A 384 19.46 3.38 -15.83
C LEU A 384 19.40 4.35 -17.03
N PHE A 385 20.21 5.43 -17.04
CA PHE A 385 20.00 6.56 -17.96
C PHE A 385 21.20 6.94 -18.85
N GLY A 386 22.21 6.12 -18.99
CA GLY A 386 23.20 6.37 -20.05
C GLY A 386 24.67 6.22 -19.68
N SER A 387 24.99 5.47 -18.63
CA SER A 387 26.38 5.18 -18.24
C SER A 387 27.24 4.61 -19.37
N GLU A 388 26.66 3.78 -20.27
CA GLU A 388 27.41 3.12 -21.36
C GLU A 388 28.06 4.09 -22.32
N ARG A 389 27.41 5.21 -22.64
CA ARG A 389 28.02 6.23 -23.53
C ARG A 389 29.17 6.95 -22.84
N ILE A 390 28.96 7.31 -21.56
CA ILE A 390 29.97 7.99 -20.77
C ILE A 390 31.14 7.04 -20.48
N ALA A 391 30.88 5.79 -20.08
CA ALA A 391 31.90 4.78 -19.85
C ALA A 391 32.76 4.51 -21.11
N ARG A 392 32.17 4.40 -22.28
CA ARG A 392 32.89 4.25 -23.56
C ARG A 392 33.80 5.46 -23.88
N ILE A 393 33.35 6.67 -23.55
CA ILE A 393 34.18 7.89 -23.74
C ILE A 393 35.36 7.87 -22.78
N MET A 394 35.13 7.50 -21.51
CA MET A 394 36.16 7.44 -20.48
C MET A 394 37.24 6.39 -20.80
N GLN A 395 36.82 5.20 -21.23
CA GLN A 395 37.73 4.16 -21.68
C GLN A 395 38.61 4.60 -22.88
N ARG A 396 38.03 5.37 -23.83
CA ARG A 396 38.76 5.96 -24.95
C ARG A 396 39.76 7.00 -24.50
N LEU A 397 39.43 7.80 -23.47
CA LEU A 397 40.31 8.84 -22.94
C LEU A 397 41.40 8.27 -21.99
N LYS A 398 41.36 6.97 -21.68
CA LYS A 398 42.30 6.29 -20.75
C LYS A 398 42.43 7.01 -19.40
N ILE A 399 41.33 7.53 -18.84
CA ILE A 399 41.35 8.21 -17.55
C ILE A 399 41.57 7.13 -16.47
N PRO A 400 42.54 7.31 -15.52
CA PRO A 400 42.74 6.38 -14.43
C PRO A 400 41.47 6.23 -13.58
N GLU A 401 41.20 5.02 -13.05
CA GLU A 401 39.98 4.72 -12.29
C GLU A 401 39.85 5.55 -11.00
N ASP A 402 40.98 5.94 -10.41
CA ASP A 402 41.06 6.71 -9.16
C ASP A 402 40.94 8.23 -9.38
N GLN A 403 40.96 8.72 -10.61
CA GLN A 403 40.78 10.12 -10.92
C GLN A 403 39.32 10.50 -11.12
N PRO A 404 38.77 11.46 -10.33
CA PRO A 404 37.43 11.95 -10.57
C PRO A 404 37.34 12.77 -11.87
N ILE A 405 36.20 12.70 -12.50
CA ILE A 405 35.88 13.55 -13.63
C ILE A 405 35.08 14.72 -13.11
N GLU A 406 35.59 15.90 -13.29
CA GLU A 406 34.92 17.17 -13.00
C GLU A 406 34.67 17.88 -14.32
N HIS A 407 33.60 17.51 -15.04
CA HIS A 407 33.28 18.14 -16.30
C HIS A 407 31.80 18.58 -16.36
N PRO A 408 31.50 19.85 -16.68
CA PRO A 408 30.13 20.37 -16.68
C PRO A 408 29.16 19.62 -17.59
N TRP A 409 29.66 18.97 -18.64
CA TRP A 409 28.83 18.16 -19.53
C TRP A 409 28.29 16.90 -18.85
N VAL A 410 29.09 16.26 -17.99
CA VAL A 410 28.69 15.06 -17.27
C VAL A 410 27.67 15.41 -16.17
N THR A 411 27.89 16.53 -15.46
CA THR A 411 26.91 17.06 -14.49
C THR A 411 25.55 17.33 -15.14
N LYS A 412 25.54 17.96 -16.33
CA LYS A 412 24.29 18.20 -17.09
C LYS A 412 23.64 16.88 -17.55
N ALA A 413 24.40 15.85 -17.85
CA ALA A 413 23.85 14.55 -18.22
C ALA A 413 23.17 13.88 -17.03
N LEU A 414 23.75 13.99 -15.82
CA LEU A 414 23.16 13.54 -14.56
C LEU A 414 21.86 14.28 -14.25
N GLU A 415 21.85 15.61 -14.34
CA GLU A 415 20.64 16.41 -14.11
C GLU A 415 19.51 16.01 -15.03
N ARG A 416 19.79 15.78 -16.32
CA ARG A 416 18.80 15.29 -17.29
C ARG A 416 18.30 13.88 -16.95
N ALA A 417 19.18 13.02 -16.47
CA ALA A 417 18.79 11.70 -16.03
C ALA A 417 17.81 11.78 -14.83
N GLN A 418 18.12 12.61 -13.83
CA GLN A 418 17.21 12.85 -12.71
C GLN A 418 15.86 13.41 -13.18
N GLU A 419 15.85 14.40 -14.07
CA GLU A 419 14.61 14.93 -14.63
C GLU A 419 13.75 13.88 -15.34
N GLN A 420 14.37 12.91 -16.03
CA GLN A 420 13.64 11.81 -16.66
C GLN A 420 13.01 10.88 -15.60
N VAL A 421 13.74 10.60 -14.51
CA VAL A 421 13.20 9.79 -13.40
C VAL A 421 12.07 10.53 -12.72
N GLU A 422 12.24 11.81 -12.40
CA GLU A 422 11.21 12.66 -11.79
C GLU A 422 9.93 12.65 -12.63
N ARG A 423 10.03 12.86 -13.95
CA ARG A 423 8.88 12.81 -14.87
C ARG A 423 8.20 11.45 -14.87
N ARG A 424 8.98 10.37 -14.91
CA ARG A 424 8.43 9.02 -14.88
C ARG A 424 7.70 8.75 -13.55
N ASN A 425 8.30 9.14 -12.44
CA ASN A 425 7.68 9.00 -11.14
C ASN A 425 6.38 9.82 -11.03
N PHE A 426 6.37 11.02 -11.61
CA PHE A 426 5.15 11.82 -11.76
C PHE A 426 4.07 11.09 -12.57
N ASP A 427 4.43 10.51 -13.72
CA ASP A 427 3.49 9.75 -14.55
C ASP A 427 2.92 8.54 -13.79
N ILE A 428 3.74 7.81 -13.02
CA ILE A 428 3.29 6.69 -12.17
C ILE A 428 2.27 7.18 -11.14
N ARG A 429 2.56 8.29 -10.41
CA ARG A 429 1.64 8.85 -9.42
C ARG A 429 0.34 9.35 -10.07
N LYS A 430 0.45 9.96 -11.24
CA LYS A 430 -0.71 10.42 -12.01
C LYS A 430 -1.60 9.24 -12.44
N HIS A 431 -1.02 8.18 -12.98
CA HIS A 431 -1.77 6.99 -13.33
C HIS A 431 -2.44 6.33 -12.12
N LEU A 432 -1.73 6.24 -10.99
CA LEU A 432 -2.31 5.73 -9.75
C LEU A 432 -3.57 6.53 -9.35
N LEU A 433 -3.47 7.86 -9.43
CA LEU A 433 -4.60 8.74 -9.14
C LEU A 433 -5.75 8.57 -10.13
N GLU A 434 -5.47 8.47 -11.44
CA GLU A 434 -6.50 8.29 -12.48
C GLU A 434 -7.33 7.02 -12.30
N TYR A 435 -6.72 5.94 -11.80
CA TYR A 435 -7.41 4.71 -11.43
C TYR A 435 -8.18 4.87 -10.10
N ASP A 436 -7.56 5.48 -9.09
CA ASP A 436 -8.20 5.67 -7.79
C ASP A 436 -9.35 6.70 -7.82
N ASP A 437 -9.33 7.65 -8.74
CA ASP A 437 -10.43 8.61 -8.92
C ASP A 437 -11.77 7.90 -9.25
N VAL A 438 -11.72 6.76 -9.94
CA VAL A 438 -12.92 5.93 -10.20
C VAL A 438 -13.43 5.35 -8.88
N MET A 439 -12.52 4.74 -8.11
CA MET A 439 -12.85 4.19 -6.80
C MET A 439 -13.31 5.27 -5.82
N ASN A 440 -12.70 6.47 -5.89
CA ASN A 440 -13.07 7.58 -5.01
C ASN A 440 -14.52 8.02 -5.20
N LYS A 441 -14.97 8.12 -6.46
CA LYS A 441 -16.39 8.45 -6.75
C LYS A 441 -17.34 7.39 -6.21
N GLN A 442 -17.01 6.12 -6.35
CA GLN A 442 -17.80 5.02 -5.82
C GLN A 442 -17.83 5.05 -4.28
N ARG A 443 -16.67 5.34 -3.66
CA ARG A 443 -16.52 5.50 -2.21
C ARG A 443 -17.39 6.63 -1.67
N GLU A 444 -17.38 7.78 -2.33
CA GLU A 444 -18.21 8.94 -1.95
C GLU A 444 -19.70 8.58 -1.91
N VAL A 445 -20.18 7.81 -2.89
CA VAL A 445 -21.58 7.36 -2.94
C VAL A 445 -21.88 6.41 -1.77
N ILE A 446 -21.08 5.34 -1.64
CA ILE A 446 -21.33 4.31 -0.60
C ILE A 446 -21.19 4.88 0.81
N TYR A 447 -20.15 5.70 1.05
CA TYR A 447 -19.92 6.28 2.38
C TYR A 447 -20.93 7.39 2.71
N GLY A 448 -21.40 8.11 1.70
CA GLY A 448 -22.49 9.08 1.88
C GLY A 448 -23.80 8.41 2.31
N GLU A 449 -24.19 7.32 1.67
CA GLU A 449 -25.35 6.53 2.09
C GLU A 449 -25.16 5.90 3.47
N ARG A 450 -23.97 5.36 3.74
CA ARG A 450 -23.62 4.79 5.05
C ARG A 450 -23.73 5.83 6.18
N GLU A 451 -23.31 7.05 5.93
CA GLU A 451 -23.38 8.13 6.90
C GLU A 451 -24.80 8.53 7.26
N LYS A 452 -25.73 8.59 6.27
CA LYS A 452 -27.16 8.80 6.52
C LYS A 452 -27.72 7.74 7.47
N VAL A 453 -27.38 6.48 7.24
CA VAL A 453 -27.79 5.36 8.10
C VAL A 453 -27.24 5.50 9.52
N LEU A 454 -25.95 5.88 9.67
CA LEU A 454 -25.33 6.08 10.98
C LEU A 454 -25.90 7.27 11.74
N ARG A 455 -26.27 8.35 11.06
CA ARG A 455 -26.94 9.52 11.67
C ARG A 455 -28.34 9.23 12.13
N GLY A 456 -28.92 8.11 11.76
CA GLY A 456 -30.24 7.69 12.18
C GLY A 456 -31.37 8.38 11.41
N GLU A 457 -31.11 8.80 10.18
CA GLU A 457 -32.14 9.33 9.29
C GLU A 457 -33.25 8.30 9.07
N ASN A 458 -34.45 8.76 8.69
CA ASN A 458 -35.60 7.87 8.45
C ASN A 458 -35.37 7.10 7.16
N LEU A 459 -35.05 5.80 7.27
CA LEU A 459 -34.77 4.93 6.14
C LEU A 459 -36.00 4.33 5.49
N LYS A 460 -37.21 4.59 6.04
CA LYS A 460 -38.45 3.97 5.56
C LYS A 460 -38.74 4.31 4.09
N GLU A 461 -38.55 5.56 3.70
CA GLU A 461 -38.77 6.00 2.31
C GLU A 461 -37.79 5.36 1.36
N ASP A 462 -36.51 5.27 1.76
CA ASP A 462 -35.46 4.63 0.98
C ASP A 462 -35.77 3.13 0.76
N ILE A 463 -36.23 2.43 1.80
CA ILE A 463 -36.63 1.02 1.72
C ILE A 463 -37.84 0.85 0.77
N LEU A 464 -38.82 1.70 0.85
CA LEU A 464 -39.96 1.65 -0.07
C LEU A 464 -39.55 1.87 -1.54
N GLY A 465 -38.59 2.78 -1.77
CA GLY A 465 -37.97 2.96 -3.07
C GLY A 465 -37.20 1.73 -3.54
N MET A 466 -36.41 1.12 -2.65
CA MET A 466 -35.69 -0.12 -2.98
C MET A 466 -36.62 -1.30 -3.29
N MET A 467 -37.74 -1.40 -2.58
CA MET A 467 -38.75 -2.41 -2.89
C MET A 467 -39.30 -2.23 -4.32
N GLU A 468 -39.56 -0.99 -4.73
CA GLU A 468 -40.04 -0.66 -6.07
C GLU A 468 -38.99 -0.99 -7.14
N ASP A 469 -37.68 -0.68 -6.88
CA ASP A 469 -36.55 -1.03 -7.75
C ASP A 469 -36.43 -2.55 -7.94
N VAL A 470 -36.48 -3.31 -6.84
CA VAL A 470 -36.43 -4.78 -6.89
C VAL A 470 -37.60 -5.36 -7.69
N ILE A 471 -38.81 -4.83 -7.50
CA ILE A 471 -39.98 -5.26 -8.27
C ILE A 471 -39.80 -4.94 -9.75
N ASN A 472 -39.30 -3.76 -10.08
CA ASN A 472 -39.02 -3.38 -11.47
C ASN A 472 -37.99 -4.28 -12.14
N ALA A 473 -36.94 -4.68 -11.42
CA ALA A 473 -35.97 -5.62 -11.91
C ALA A 473 -36.59 -7.01 -12.18
N LEU A 474 -37.41 -7.52 -11.27
CA LEU A 474 -38.13 -8.78 -11.44
C LEU A 474 -39.10 -8.72 -12.64
N LEU A 475 -39.83 -7.60 -12.81
CA LEU A 475 -40.71 -7.43 -13.94
C LEU A 475 -39.95 -7.34 -15.27
N SER A 476 -38.74 -6.79 -15.27
CA SER A 476 -37.93 -6.75 -16.48
C SER A 476 -37.40 -8.14 -16.87
N GLU A 477 -37.22 -9.04 -15.92
CA GLU A 477 -36.78 -10.41 -16.16
C GLU A 477 -37.91 -11.35 -16.56
N TYR A 478 -39.09 -11.24 -15.89
CA TYR A 478 -40.18 -12.20 -16.04
C TYR A 478 -41.41 -11.65 -16.80
N ALA A 479 -41.54 -10.33 -16.99
CA ALA A 479 -42.63 -9.65 -17.64
C ALA A 479 -42.13 -8.44 -18.48
N ASP A 480 -41.16 -8.68 -19.37
CA ASP A 480 -40.58 -7.67 -20.26
C ASP A 480 -41.67 -7.11 -21.19
N GLU A 481 -41.65 -5.80 -21.42
CA GLU A 481 -42.56 -5.10 -22.32
C GLU A 481 -42.50 -5.57 -23.78
N LYS A 482 -41.40 -6.19 -24.19
CA LYS A 482 -41.17 -6.76 -25.51
C LYS A 482 -41.87 -8.12 -25.70
N ILE A 483 -42.26 -8.76 -24.59
CA ILE A 483 -42.92 -10.06 -24.58
C ILE A 483 -44.43 -9.84 -24.45
N ARG A 484 -45.22 -10.65 -25.15
CA ARG A 484 -46.70 -10.56 -25.04
C ARG A 484 -47.10 -10.88 -23.61
N PRO A 485 -48.07 -10.17 -23.02
CA PRO A 485 -48.54 -10.41 -21.66
C PRO A 485 -49.01 -11.85 -21.38
N GLU A 486 -49.46 -12.55 -22.40
CA GLU A 486 -49.90 -13.95 -22.33
C GLU A 486 -48.71 -14.91 -22.09
N ASP A 487 -47.51 -14.54 -22.56
CA ASP A 487 -46.27 -15.32 -22.49
C ASP A 487 -45.41 -14.95 -21.27
N TRP A 488 -45.83 -14.04 -20.40
CA TRP A 488 -45.11 -13.68 -19.17
C TRP A 488 -45.03 -14.85 -18.21
N ASP A 489 -43.83 -15.07 -17.63
CA ASP A 489 -43.63 -16.15 -16.67
C ASP A 489 -44.08 -15.76 -15.25
N ARG A 490 -45.40 -15.65 -15.09
CA ARG A 490 -46.03 -15.26 -13.81
C ARG A 490 -45.72 -16.23 -12.67
N LYS A 491 -45.46 -17.53 -12.98
CA LYS A 491 -45.15 -18.52 -11.92
C LYS A 491 -43.82 -18.27 -11.29
N ASN A 492 -42.78 -18.09 -12.09
CA ASN A 492 -41.43 -17.79 -11.57
C ASN A 492 -41.41 -16.38 -10.99
N LEU A 493 -42.08 -15.39 -11.53
CA LEU A 493 -42.26 -14.08 -10.93
C LEU A 493 -42.82 -14.17 -9.52
N LEU A 494 -43.91 -14.91 -9.29
CA LEU A 494 -44.50 -15.10 -7.97
C LEU A 494 -43.56 -15.83 -7.00
N ALA A 495 -42.82 -16.84 -7.50
CA ALA A 495 -41.84 -17.53 -6.70
C ALA A 495 -40.72 -16.59 -6.23
N LYS A 496 -40.25 -15.69 -7.08
CA LYS A 496 -39.26 -14.68 -6.75
C LYS A 496 -39.82 -13.59 -5.83
N VAL A 497 -41.03 -13.12 -6.04
CA VAL A 497 -41.72 -12.20 -5.14
C VAL A 497 -41.82 -12.80 -3.73
N LYS A 498 -42.27 -14.05 -3.63
CA LYS A 498 -42.31 -14.77 -2.35
C LYS A 498 -40.91 -14.87 -1.71
N TYR A 499 -39.90 -15.13 -2.51
CA TYR A 499 -38.49 -15.24 -2.02
C TYR A 499 -37.97 -13.91 -1.44
N HIS A 500 -38.16 -12.78 -2.13
CA HIS A 500 -37.64 -11.49 -1.71
C HIS A 500 -38.46 -10.81 -0.61
N PHE A 501 -39.81 -10.92 -0.71
CA PHE A 501 -40.73 -10.16 0.16
C PHE A 501 -41.45 -11.02 1.20
N SER A 502 -41.21 -12.32 1.24
CA SER A 502 -41.87 -13.28 2.15
C SER A 502 -43.41 -13.14 2.08
N THR A 503 -43.95 -12.76 0.92
CA THR A 503 -45.39 -12.48 0.68
C THR A 503 -45.94 -13.45 -0.34
N GLU A 504 -47.12 -13.99 -0.05
CA GLU A 504 -47.85 -14.86 -1.00
C GLU A 504 -48.96 -14.07 -1.72
N ILE A 505 -48.85 -14.01 -3.02
CA ILE A 505 -49.90 -13.44 -3.90
C ILE A 505 -50.55 -14.61 -4.62
N PRO A 506 -51.89 -14.75 -4.54
CA PRO A 506 -52.61 -15.81 -5.29
C PRO A 506 -52.41 -15.69 -6.78
N TYR A 507 -52.12 -16.77 -7.47
CA TYR A 507 -51.92 -16.78 -8.92
C TYR A 507 -53.16 -16.25 -9.67
N SER A 508 -54.38 -16.48 -9.13
CA SER A 508 -55.65 -15.98 -9.67
C SER A 508 -55.71 -14.45 -9.78
N SER A 509 -55.03 -13.72 -8.90
CA SER A 509 -54.99 -12.26 -8.90
C SER A 509 -54.17 -11.67 -10.04
N LEU A 510 -53.26 -12.45 -10.64
CA LEU A 510 -52.36 -11.98 -11.70
C LEU A 510 -52.70 -12.61 -13.06
N LYS A 511 -53.60 -13.57 -13.11
CA LYS A 511 -53.90 -14.34 -14.33
C LYS A 511 -54.52 -13.46 -15.45
N GLU A 512 -55.33 -12.49 -15.08
CA GLU A 512 -56.06 -11.60 -16.01
C GLU A 512 -55.45 -10.19 -16.10
N VAL A 513 -54.26 -9.99 -15.53
CA VAL A 513 -53.54 -8.73 -15.61
C VAL A 513 -52.62 -8.74 -16.85
N TYR A 514 -52.88 -7.83 -17.77
CA TYR A 514 -52.19 -7.69 -19.06
C TYR A 514 -51.38 -6.37 -19.13
N ASP A 515 -51.52 -5.50 -18.14
CA ASP A 515 -50.70 -4.27 -18.01
C ASP A 515 -49.58 -4.46 -16.97
N ARG A 516 -48.35 -4.15 -17.38
CA ARG A 516 -47.18 -4.24 -16.54
C ARG A 516 -47.25 -3.30 -15.33
N LYS A 517 -47.83 -2.11 -15.50
CA LYS A 517 -47.99 -1.15 -14.40
C LYS A 517 -48.99 -1.64 -13.35
N GLU A 518 -50.08 -2.26 -13.80
CA GLU A 518 -51.06 -2.88 -12.91
C GLU A 518 -50.42 -4.05 -12.15
N LEU A 519 -49.62 -4.88 -12.84
CA LEU A 519 -48.88 -5.97 -12.23
C LEU A 519 -47.89 -5.47 -11.18
N GLN A 520 -47.15 -4.39 -11.47
CA GLN A 520 -46.24 -3.71 -10.55
C GLN A 520 -46.98 -3.22 -9.30
N GLN A 521 -48.10 -2.56 -9.48
CA GLN A 521 -48.89 -2.00 -8.39
C GLN A 521 -49.41 -3.08 -7.43
N ILE A 522 -49.96 -4.18 -7.99
CA ILE A 522 -50.45 -5.31 -7.16
C ILE A 522 -49.30 -5.90 -6.32
N ILE A 523 -48.15 -6.11 -6.91
CA ILE A 523 -46.97 -6.66 -6.18
C ILE A 523 -46.47 -5.68 -5.13
N LEU A 524 -46.39 -4.40 -5.47
CA LEU A 524 -45.94 -3.35 -4.57
C LEU A 524 -46.87 -3.16 -3.38
N GLU A 525 -48.17 -3.16 -3.58
CA GLU A 525 -49.18 -3.07 -2.52
C GLU A 525 -49.10 -4.28 -1.58
N ALA A 526 -48.91 -5.48 -2.11
CA ALA A 526 -48.74 -6.68 -1.30
C ALA A 526 -47.47 -6.63 -0.47
N ALA A 527 -46.36 -6.20 -1.07
CA ALA A 527 -45.08 -6.04 -0.37
C ALA A 527 -45.15 -4.93 0.70
N LYS A 528 -45.73 -3.76 0.40
CA LYS A 528 -45.95 -2.68 1.38
C LYS A 528 -46.80 -3.12 2.56
N LYS A 529 -47.86 -3.88 2.31
CA LYS A 529 -48.69 -4.44 3.37
C LYS A 529 -47.91 -5.36 4.31
N SER A 530 -47.12 -6.27 3.75
CA SER A 530 -46.27 -7.17 4.53
C SER A 530 -45.28 -6.41 5.37
N TYR A 531 -44.64 -5.37 4.83
CA TYR A 531 -43.74 -4.49 5.54
C TYR A 531 -44.43 -3.75 6.71
N GLU A 532 -45.64 -3.18 6.48
CA GLU A 532 -46.40 -2.49 7.50
C GLU A 532 -46.87 -3.44 8.63
N GLU A 533 -47.26 -4.66 8.29
CA GLU A 533 -47.60 -5.70 9.26
C GLU A 533 -46.42 -6.04 10.14
N LYS A 534 -45.22 -6.12 9.57
CA LYS A 534 -43.97 -6.36 10.31
C LYS A 534 -43.61 -5.16 11.18
N ASP A 535 -43.74 -3.92 10.69
CA ASP A 535 -43.52 -2.69 11.44
C ASP A 535 -44.45 -2.60 12.66
N LYS A 536 -45.70 -2.91 12.50
CA LYS A 536 -46.72 -2.96 13.59
C LYS A 536 -46.39 -4.07 14.62
N ARG A 537 -45.94 -5.24 14.15
CA ARG A 537 -45.62 -6.40 15.01
C ARG A 537 -44.40 -6.13 15.87
N LEU A 538 -43.32 -5.57 15.32
CA LEU A 538 -42.06 -5.30 15.99
C LEU A 538 -42.12 -4.01 16.81
N GLY A 539 -42.85 -3.01 16.37
CA GLY A 539 -42.86 -1.65 16.91
C GLY A 539 -41.71 -0.81 16.34
N ASN A 540 -41.89 0.50 16.45
CA ASN A 540 -41.06 1.48 15.76
C ASN A 540 -39.54 1.33 16.06
N GLU A 541 -39.21 1.19 17.36
CA GLU A 541 -37.79 1.15 17.77
C GLU A 541 -37.03 -0.06 17.20
N LEU A 542 -37.61 -1.26 17.34
CA LEU A 542 -37.00 -2.48 16.84
C LEU A 542 -36.96 -2.53 15.31
N MET A 543 -38.01 -2.01 14.65
CA MET A 543 -38.03 -1.96 13.19
C MET A 543 -36.97 -1.01 12.64
N ARG A 544 -36.83 0.20 13.21
CA ARG A 544 -35.75 1.14 12.81
C ARG A 544 -34.34 0.54 13.09
N GLY A 545 -34.20 -0.22 14.18
CA GLY A 545 -32.97 -0.97 14.47
C GLY A 545 -32.67 -2.04 13.43
N LEU A 546 -33.70 -2.81 13.02
CA LEU A 546 -33.56 -3.84 11.97
C LEU A 546 -33.20 -3.23 10.63
N GLU A 547 -33.84 -2.16 10.21
CA GLU A 547 -33.52 -1.44 8.99
C GLU A 547 -32.09 -0.96 8.95
N ARG A 548 -31.64 -0.29 10.01
CA ARG A 548 -30.26 0.18 10.14
C ARG A 548 -29.26 -0.96 10.04
N MET A 549 -29.54 -2.08 10.73
CA MET A 549 -28.70 -3.27 10.68
C MET A 549 -28.67 -3.90 9.29
N ALA A 550 -29.81 -3.98 8.60
CA ALA A 550 -29.92 -4.49 7.24
C ALA A 550 -29.06 -3.68 6.27
N PHE A 551 -29.16 -2.36 6.30
CA PHE A 551 -28.35 -1.47 5.46
C PHE A 551 -26.86 -1.63 5.74
N LEU A 552 -26.43 -1.49 7.02
CA LEU A 552 -25.00 -1.54 7.36
C LEU A 552 -24.40 -2.91 7.01
N HIS A 553 -25.08 -4.00 7.37
CA HIS A 553 -24.58 -5.34 7.11
C HIS A 553 -24.42 -5.61 5.60
N THR A 554 -25.45 -5.32 4.81
CA THR A 554 -25.43 -5.59 3.38
C THR A 554 -24.46 -4.68 2.64
N MET A 555 -24.42 -3.39 3.01
CA MET A 555 -23.53 -2.41 2.42
C MET A 555 -22.05 -2.70 2.75
N ASP A 556 -21.72 -2.96 4.01
CA ASP A 556 -20.35 -3.21 4.43
C ASP A 556 -19.80 -4.51 3.83
N SER A 557 -20.61 -5.58 3.77
CA SER A 557 -20.23 -6.82 3.11
C SER A 557 -20.05 -6.63 1.60
N GLY A 558 -21.06 -6.07 0.92
CA GLY A 558 -21.00 -5.85 -0.51
C GLY A 558 -19.86 -4.94 -0.95
N TRP A 559 -19.55 -3.90 -0.16
CA TRP A 559 -18.43 -3.00 -0.44
C TRP A 559 -17.07 -3.69 -0.31
N LYS A 560 -16.85 -4.53 0.70
CA LYS A 560 -15.62 -5.32 0.84
C LYS A 560 -15.38 -6.24 -0.35
N ASP A 561 -16.44 -6.97 -0.78
CA ASP A 561 -16.36 -7.84 -1.93
C ASP A 561 -16.07 -7.05 -3.21
N HIS A 562 -16.66 -5.85 -3.33
CA HIS A 562 -16.43 -4.97 -4.46
C HIS A 562 -14.99 -4.45 -4.52
N LEU A 563 -14.40 -4.04 -3.37
CA LEU A 563 -12.99 -3.64 -3.30
C LEU A 563 -12.08 -4.75 -3.82
N TYR A 564 -12.30 -5.98 -3.37
CA TYR A 564 -11.54 -7.13 -3.84
C TYR A 564 -11.70 -7.36 -5.36
N THR A 565 -12.92 -7.27 -5.88
CA THR A 565 -13.17 -7.47 -7.31
C THR A 565 -12.57 -6.34 -8.16
N MET A 566 -12.56 -5.10 -7.64
CA MET A 566 -11.92 -3.96 -8.30
C MET A 566 -10.39 -4.07 -8.31
N ASP A 567 -9.78 -4.63 -7.26
CA ASP A 567 -8.33 -4.91 -7.25
C ASP A 567 -7.98 -5.93 -8.35
N ILE A 568 -8.76 -7.02 -8.49
CA ILE A 568 -8.60 -8.00 -9.57
C ILE A 568 -8.75 -7.35 -10.96
N LEU A 569 -9.76 -6.50 -11.14
CA LEU A 569 -9.96 -5.78 -12.40
C LEU A 569 -8.75 -4.91 -12.75
N LYS A 570 -8.22 -4.17 -11.77
CA LYS A 570 -7.07 -3.29 -11.94
C LYS A 570 -5.81 -4.05 -12.36
N GLU A 571 -5.55 -5.22 -11.78
CA GLU A 571 -4.42 -6.07 -12.15
C GLU A 571 -4.55 -6.60 -13.59
N GLY A 572 -5.75 -7.03 -13.98
CA GLY A 572 -6.00 -7.63 -15.29
C GLY A 572 -6.14 -6.63 -16.45
N ILE A 573 -6.51 -5.38 -16.17
CA ILE A 573 -6.91 -4.42 -17.20
C ILE A 573 -5.77 -4.03 -18.15
N GLY A 574 -4.52 -4.08 -17.69
CA GLY A 574 -3.33 -3.79 -18.52
C GLY A 574 -3.21 -4.69 -19.75
N LEU A 575 -3.74 -5.91 -19.67
CA LEU A 575 -3.77 -6.86 -20.78
C LEU A 575 -4.63 -6.40 -21.97
N ARG A 576 -5.61 -5.50 -21.73
CA ARG A 576 -6.46 -4.90 -22.78
C ARG A 576 -5.64 -4.03 -23.76
N GLY A 577 -4.49 -3.51 -23.30
CA GLY A 577 -3.55 -2.77 -24.15
C GLY A 577 -3.02 -3.57 -25.34
N TYR A 578 -2.87 -4.89 -25.22
CA TYR A 578 -2.51 -5.76 -26.34
C TYR A 578 -3.59 -5.81 -27.43
N GLY A 579 -4.85 -5.54 -27.06
CA GLY A 579 -5.98 -5.41 -28.01
C GLY A 579 -6.14 -4.00 -28.59
N GLN A 580 -5.14 -3.11 -28.44
CA GLN A 580 -5.17 -1.70 -28.89
C GLN A 580 -6.31 -0.87 -28.25
N ARG A 581 -6.79 -1.27 -27.09
CA ARG A 581 -7.76 -0.50 -26.29
C ARG A 581 -7.02 0.25 -25.19
N ASP A 582 -7.49 1.45 -24.88
CA ASP A 582 -6.97 2.22 -23.75
C ASP A 582 -7.38 1.55 -22.44
N PRO A 583 -6.42 1.02 -21.61
CA PRO A 583 -6.74 0.31 -20.39
C PRO A 583 -7.54 1.16 -19.39
N LEU A 584 -7.30 2.48 -19.32
CA LEU A 584 -8.00 3.35 -18.38
C LEU A 584 -9.46 3.54 -18.77
N ILE A 585 -9.77 3.64 -20.08
CA ILE A 585 -11.13 3.77 -20.57
C ILE A 585 -11.91 2.47 -20.30
N GLU A 586 -11.31 1.32 -20.61
CA GLU A 586 -11.92 0.02 -20.34
C GLU A 586 -12.12 -0.19 -18.82
N TYR A 587 -11.15 0.19 -17.99
CA TYR A 587 -11.30 0.15 -16.54
C TYR A 587 -12.49 0.98 -16.05
N LYS A 588 -12.62 2.22 -16.53
CA LYS A 588 -13.75 3.09 -16.17
C LYS A 588 -15.09 2.47 -16.54
N ARG A 589 -15.17 1.84 -17.72
CA ARG A 589 -16.39 1.21 -18.20
C ARG A 589 -16.77 -0.03 -17.40
N GLU A 590 -15.82 -0.95 -17.18
CA GLU A 590 -16.05 -2.18 -16.43
C GLU A 590 -16.34 -1.87 -14.95
N ALA A 591 -15.58 -0.94 -14.35
CA ALA A 591 -15.81 -0.49 -12.99
C ALA A 591 -17.19 0.13 -12.77
N TYR A 592 -17.70 0.87 -13.75
CA TYR A 592 -19.05 1.43 -13.69
C TYR A 592 -20.11 0.33 -13.68
N SER A 593 -20.01 -0.65 -14.59
CA SER A 593 -20.94 -1.79 -14.65
C SER A 593 -20.95 -2.59 -13.35
N MET A 594 -19.75 -2.89 -12.83
CA MET A 594 -19.60 -3.63 -11.55
C MET A 594 -20.18 -2.86 -10.37
N PHE A 595 -20.09 -1.52 -10.38
CA PHE A 595 -20.66 -0.68 -9.34
C PHE A 595 -22.18 -0.62 -9.42
N GLU A 596 -22.77 -0.55 -10.62
CA GLU A 596 -24.21 -0.67 -10.79
C GLU A 596 -24.73 -2.00 -10.26
N GLU A 597 -24.05 -3.11 -10.56
CA GLU A 597 -24.39 -4.43 -10.03
C GLU A 597 -24.28 -4.49 -8.49
N LEU A 598 -23.25 -3.86 -7.91
CA LEU A 598 -23.11 -3.74 -6.46
C LEU A 598 -24.32 -3.02 -5.84
N VAL A 599 -24.71 -1.86 -6.39
CA VAL A 599 -25.82 -1.06 -5.88
C VAL A 599 -27.13 -1.88 -5.95
N GLN A 600 -27.34 -2.61 -7.04
CA GLN A 600 -28.51 -3.50 -7.17
C GLN A 600 -28.47 -4.64 -6.15
N ARG A 601 -27.34 -5.28 -5.94
CA ARG A 601 -27.18 -6.33 -4.92
C ARG A 601 -27.42 -5.80 -3.50
N ILE A 602 -26.94 -4.59 -3.19
CA ILE A 602 -27.21 -3.94 -1.89
C ILE A 602 -28.71 -3.73 -1.71
N ARG A 603 -29.41 -3.16 -2.70
CA ARG A 603 -30.87 -2.92 -2.65
C ARG A 603 -31.65 -4.21 -2.44
N GLN A 604 -31.34 -5.25 -3.21
CA GLN A 604 -31.95 -6.56 -3.06
C GLN A 604 -31.67 -7.17 -1.69
N GLY A 605 -30.40 -7.14 -1.26
CA GLY A 605 -29.97 -7.69 0.03
C GLY A 605 -30.62 -7.00 1.24
N VAL A 606 -30.75 -5.67 1.22
CA VAL A 606 -31.45 -4.90 2.26
C VAL A 606 -32.92 -5.32 2.34
N VAL A 607 -33.61 -5.38 1.20
CA VAL A 607 -35.00 -5.83 1.15
C VAL A 607 -35.12 -7.26 1.68
N GLU A 608 -34.32 -8.21 1.18
CA GLU A 608 -34.36 -9.59 1.64
C GLU A 608 -34.09 -9.70 3.14
N PHE A 609 -33.09 -9.00 3.66
CA PHE A 609 -32.76 -9.01 5.08
C PHE A 609 -33.92 -8.55 5.94
N ILE A 610 -34.58 -7.44 5.55
CA ILE A 610 -35.72 -6.89 6.27
C ILE A 610 -36.88 -7.89 6.28
N PHE A 611 -37.17 -8.58 5.22
CA PHE A 611 -38.31 -9.50 5.14
C PHE A 611 -38.01 -10.87 5.76
N LYS A 612 -36.79 -11.40 5.64
CA LYS A 612 -36.44 -12.75 6.10
C LYS A 612 -36.03 -12.82 7.57
N VAL A 613 -35.39 -11.77 8.11
CA VAL A 613 -34.93 -11.80 9.51
C VAL A 613 -36.10 -11.64 10.46
N GLU A 614 -36.29 -12.60 11.37
CA GLU A 614 -37.25 -12.52 12.45
C GLU A 614 -36.53 -12.25 13.78
N ILE A 615 -36.96 -11.22 14.51
CA ILE A 615 -36.44 -10.90 15.84
C ILE A 615 -37.29 -11.67 16.85
N SER A 616 -36.71 -12.67 17.51
CA SER A 616 -37.34 -13.34 18.65
C SER A 616 -37.38 -12.40 19.87
N ARG A 617 -38.55 -12.23 20.49
CA ARG A 617 -38.71 -11.46 21.74
C ARG A 617 -38.30 -12.24 22.99
N GLU A 618 -37.88 -13.49 22.87
CA GLU A 618 -37.39 -14.20 24.05
C GLU A 618 -36.00 -13.64 24.43
N PRO A 619 -35.83 -13.15 25.68
CA PRO A 619 -34.51 -12.78 26.15
C PRO A 619 -33.69 -14.04 26.29
N VAL A 620 -32.90 -14.36 25.30
CA VAL A 620 -31.83 -15.35 25.44
C VAL A 620 -30.81 -14.76 26.40
N PHE A 621 -31.04 -14.93 27.71
CA PHE A 621 -29.98 -14.84 28.69
C PHE A 621 -29.04 -16.04 28.53
N GLN A 622 -28.41 -16.19 27.40
CA GLN A 622 -27.16 -16.87 27.37
C GLN A 622 -26.14 -15.91 27.98
N ARG A 623 -25.72 -16.25 29.22
CA ARG A 623 -24.41 -15.81 29.70
C ARG A 623 -23.40 -16.21 28.63
N VAL A 624 -23.14 -15.29 27.71
CA VAL A 624 -21.90 -15.31 26.98
C VAL A 624 -20.86 -15.08 28.07
N LEU A 625 -20.24 -16.18 28.51
CA LEU A 625 -18.91 -16.11 29.10
C LEU A 625 -18.08 -15.39 28.05
N VAL A 626 -17.90 -14.10 28.27
CA VAL A 626 -16.94 -13.28 27.57
C VAL A 626 -15.58 -13.84 27.97
N GLY A 627 -15.15 -14.92 27.28
CA GLY A 627 -13.77 -15.15 27.05
C GLY A 627 -13.38 -14.00 26.14
N SER A 628 -12.61 -13.08 26.67
CA SER A 628 -12.01 -12.00 25.91
C SER A 628 -11.31 -12.62 24.70
N PRO A 629 -11.76 -12.40 23.47
CA PRO A 629 -10.85 -12.49 22.37
C PRO A 629 -9.89 -11.31 22.60
N GLU A 630 -8.61 -11.58 22.68
CA GLU A 630 -7.59 -10.59 22.40
C GLU A 630 -7.88 -10.10 20.98
N THR A 631 -8.66 -9.04 20.88
CA THR A 631 -8.77 -8.26 19.64
C THR A 631 -7.38 -7.69 19.41
N PRO A 632 -6.74 -7.99 18.29
CA PRO A 632 -5.58 -7.21 17.88
C PRO A 632 -6.09 -5.77 17.72
N GLU A 633 -5.54 -4.85 18.51
CA GLU A 633 -5.77 -3.43 18.35
C GLU A 633 -5.47 -3.04 16.90
N PRO A 634 -6.34 -2.28 16.22
CA PRO A 634 -6.01 -1.74 14.92
C PRO A 634 -4.79 -0.83 15.10
N VAL A 635 -3.68 -1.20 14.49
CA VAL A 635 -2.47 -0.38 14.47
C VAL A 635 -2.74 0.81 13.55
N LEU A 636 -3.23 1.88 14.13
CA LEU A 636 -3.23 3.21 13.52
C LEU A 636 -1.78 3.68 13.50
N ILE A 637 -1.19 3.73 12.32
CA ILE A 637 0.08 4.45 12.13
C ILE A 637 -0.26 5.93 12.01
N ALA A 638 -0.43 6.58 13.15
CA ALA A 638 -0.29 8.03 13.26
C ALA A 638 1.18 8.31 13.59
N SER A 639 1.81 9.17 12.83
CA SER A 639 3.10 9.74 13.16
C SER A 639 2.92 10.64 14.39
N ASP A 640 3.21 10.12 15.58
CA ASP A 640 3.19 10.92 16.80
C ASP A 640 4.40 11.84 16.84
N ARG A 641 4.12 13.11 16.67
CA ARG A 641 4.91 14.18 17.27
C ARG A 641 4.00 14.94 18.22
N GLU A 642 4.08 14.61 19.50
CA GLU A 642 3.55 15.46 20.55
C GLU A 642 4.59 16.52 20.96
N ALA A 643 4.15 17.77 20.91
CA ALA A 643 4.75 18.84 21.67
C ALA A 643 4.07 18.92 23.04
N GLY A 644 4.85 18.68 24.09
CA GLY A 644 4.80 19.27 25.40
C GLY A 644 3.55 19.16 26.27
N GLU A 645 3.62 18.35 27.30
CA GLU A 645 3.58 18.81 28.69
C GLU A 645 3.99 17.69 29.65
N VAL A 646 5.01 17.97 30.47
CA VAL A 646 5.56 17.08 31.45
C VAL A 646 4.61 16.94 32.62
N HIS A 647 3.90 15.82 32.71
CA HIS A 647 3.36 15.33 33.98
C HIS A 647 4.03 14.00 34.30
N SER A 648 4.87 14.02 35.35
CA SER A 648 5.53 12.85 35.90
C SER A 648 4.52 11.76 36.28
N PRO A 649 4.66 10.51 35.80
CA PRO A 649 3.83 9.42 36.25
C PRO A 649 4.30 8.95 37.62
N GLN A 650 3.37 8.93 38.58
CA GLN A 650 3.55 8.22 39.84
C GLN A 650 3.84 6.74 39.59
N PRO A 651 4.71 6.09 40.37
CA PRO A 651 5.06 4.68 40.17
C PRO A 651 3.84 3.79 40.44
N ARG A 652 3.40 3.06 39.43
CA ARG A 652 2.41 1.99 39.58
C ARG A 652 3.01 0.86 40.41
N SER A 653 2.34 0.46 41.47
CA SER A 653 2.68 -0.70 42.27
C SER A 653 2.69 -1.98 41.42
N PRO A 654 3.57 -2.94 41.74
CA PRO A 654 3.68 -4.17 40.93
C PRO A 654 2.38 -5.00 41.05
N TYR A 655 1.92 -5.46 39.87
CA TYR A 655 0.75 -6.33 39.70
C TYR A 655 0.90 -7.59 40.55
N GLN A 656 0.15 -7.74 41.63
CA GLN A 656 0.08 -8.97 42.40
C GLN A 656 -0.80 -10.00 41.68
N ARG A 657 -0.21 -11.10 41.24
CA ARG A 657 -0.93 -12.25 40.71
C ARG A 657 -1.88 -12.82 41.78
N ARG A 658 -3.16 -12.88 41.51
CA ARG A 658 -4.20 -13.42 42.41
C ARG A 658 -4.19 -14.95 42.57
N THR A 659 -3.34 -15.70 41.89
CA THR A 659 -3.27 -17.15 42.01
C THR A 659 -1.82 -17.58 42.31
N LYS A 660 -1.66 -18.37 43.39
CA LYS A 660 -0.37 -19.01 43.71
C LYS A 660 0.06 -19.95 42.58
N LYS A 661 1.32 -19.86 42.13
CA LYS A 661 1.90 -20.86 41.25
C LYS A 661 1.89 -22.23 41.93
N VAL A 662 1.21 -23.21 41.33
CA VAL A 662 1.20 -24.60 41.80
C VAL A 662 2.53 -25.24 41.42
N GLY A 663 3.22 -25.83 42.39
CA GLY A 663 4.48 -26.53 42.18
C GLY A 663 4.27 -27.82 41.38
N ARG A 664 5.25 -28.22 40.54
CA ARG A 664 5.18 -29.44 39.71
C ARG A 664 4.79 -30.71 40.48
N ASN A 665 5.15 -30.82 41.76
CA ASN A 665 4.87 -31.98 42.61
C ASN A 665 3.65 -31.81 43.52
N GLU A 666 2.98 -30.67 43.52
CA GLU A 666 1.76 -30.40 44.33
C GLU A 666 0.53 -31.06 43.70
N PRO A 667 -0.53 -31.35 44.48
CA PRO A 667 -1.78 -31.86 43.96
C PRO A 667 -2.38 -30.91 42.89
N CYS A 668 -2.90 -31.45 41.81
CA CYS A 668 -3.50 -30.67 40.75
C CYS A 668 -4.79 -29.98 41.24
N PRO A 669 -4.98 -28.66 41.02
CA PRO A 669 -6.18 -27.91 41.46
C PRO A 669 -7.48 -28.40 40.83
N CYS A 670 -7.44 -29.26 39.82
CA CYS A 670 -8.62 -29.84 39.17
C CYS A 670 -9.33 -30.93 40.02
N GLY A 671 -8.80 -31.27 41.20
CA GLY A 671 -9.41 -32.29 42.09
C GLY A 671 -9.17 -33.75 41.69
N SER A 672 -8.31 -34.01 40.69
CA SER A 672 -8.03 -35.38 40.18
C SER A 672 -7.15 -36.25 41.10
N GLY A 673 -6.66 -35.72 42.25
CA GLY A 673 -5.74 -36.40 43.15
C GLY A 673 -4.35 -36.66 42.60
N LYS A 674 -4.04 -36.33 41.33
CA LYS A 674 -2.75 -36.52 40.70
C LYS A 674 -1.85 -35.29 40.92
N LYS A 675 -0.52 -35.48 40.93
CA LYS A 675 0.43 -34.36 40.96
C LYS A 675 0.29 -33.53 39.71
N TYR A 676 0.47 -32.18 39.83
CA TYR A 676 0.29 -31.21 38.76
C TYR A 676 1.02 -31.60 37.46
N LYS A 677 2.27 -32.06 37.55
CA LYS A 677 3.08 -32.52 36.41
C LYS A 677 2.52 -33.76 35.67
N TYR A 678 1.60 -34.50 36.25
CA TYR A 678 0.97 -35.67 35.63
C TYR A 678 -0.51 -35.41 35.29
N CYS A 679 -0.95 -34.16 35.32
CA CYS A 679 -2.33 -33.79 35.01
C CYS A 679 -2.36 -32.57 34.06
N HIS A 680 -2.24 -31.34 34.57
CA HIS A 680 -2.32 -30.10 33.77
C HIS A 680 -0.96 -29.37 33.66
N GLY A 681 0.12 -29.93 34.10
CA GLY A 681 1.48 -29.40 34.04
C GLY A 681 2.46 -30.22 33.22
N GLY A 682 1.94 -31.14 32.35
CA GLY A 682 2.70 -31.97 31.41
C GLY A 682 2.96 -31.27 30.10
#